data_87fc9da2c67e0b8aedbf6cc5ca83844c
#
_entry.id   87fc9da2c67e0b8aedbf6cc5ca83844c
#
_cell.length_a   1.000
_cell.length_b   1.000
_cell.length_c   1.000
_cell.angle_alpha   90.00
_cell.angle_beta   90.00
_cell.angle_gamma   90.00
#
_symmetry.space_group_name_H-M   'P 1'
#
loop_
_entity.id
_entity.type
_entity.pdbx_description
1 polymer ?
#
loop_
_entity_poly.entity_id
_entity_poly.type
_entity_poly.pdbx_seq_one_letter_code
_entity_poly.pdbx_strand_id
1 'polypeptide(L)'
;MSRRTPVSVTTVTTSARDAKTLELPWPFTGRADELELVRRSLAAGRGGIVVTGPAGRGKTRLVTEAVRGTDCARAAGTPETRGIPFAAFAHLLPEAVTLHRAVHLLSGVRLLLVDDAHLLDDASAALVHQLAVHGRTRLLVVATEGAPVPGAVSRLWTGELLPRLTLEPLPREDTADLLTAGAGAPLEPLTADRLHRLCRGDLRLLRELLTAVRERGLLTPVPGRAERAWRGPVPLTPAVRERAAHLLDRARPGERETLDRLAFAEPLPLDPDTLDLRTLECLEAEGLVRVDDDGAARLAHPLHGPVLRAAAGRLRARRLARTPDRCAPALTAETDALNRRIERADVRAFPAPVGEWLVAEGARVPAGDAAVRARFARLRGRLREAAAWAREGLRQDAGDPACLTELALAASQSGEVPAADPGGGQAHPGGGPAGARAGETPAVRGDGDHRPDRPASGGGAAAWTAAVRGDLDGAVRAATNGDPYDAVRLGAPDRAAGRLTGVFAAHADALARGDGPGLDRVAEELERRGFLLFAAEAHAQAVRAHRDPRAARTARTRAVALARRCEGARTPALSALVLGELTARQRQIVTLAAAGLSNRQIAERLTLSVRTVGNHLYSAYTRLGAGDRGALPWLVELPAAQPA
;
A
#
# COMPACT_ATOMS: atom_id res chain seq x y z
N MET A 1 -31.74 19.76 -60.40
CA MET A 1 -32.46 19.11 -59.29
C MET A 1 -31.96 17.68 -59.13
N SER A 2 -30.93 17.47 -58.33
CA SER A 2 -30.37 16.15 -58.10
C SER A 2 -30.80 15.66 -56.71
N ARG A 3 -31.54 14.57 -56.70
CA ARG A 3 -32.05 13.92 -55.48
C ARG A 3 -30.91 13.21 -54.78
N ARG A 4 -30.62 13.60 -53.53
CA ARG A 4 -29.76 12.86 -52.62
C ARG A 4 -30.53 11.64 -52.09
N THR A 5 -29.99 10.46 -52.32
CA THR A 5 -30.42 9.20 -51.70
C THR A 5 -29.99 9.16 -50.23
N PRO A 6 -30.83 8.73 -49.28
CA PRO A 6 -30.42 8.59 -47.90
C PRO A 6 -29.57 7.32 -47.74
N VAL A 7 -28.42 7.47 -47.04
CA VAL A 7 -27.58 6.36 -46.62
C VAL A 7 -28.32 5.59 -45.53
N SER A 8 -28.59 4.33 -45.80
CA SER A 8 -29.23 3.41 -44.85
C SER A 8 -28.21 3.04 -43.78
N VAL A 9 -28.50 3.40 -42.55
CA VAL A 9 -27.71 2.95 -41.37
C VAL A 9 -28.11 1.50 -41.08
N THR A 10 -27.22 0.58 -41.37
CA THR A 10 -27.41 -0.83 -41.03
C THR A 10 -27.24 -0.98 -39.52
N THR A 11 -28.33 -1.20 -38.81
CA THR A 11 -28.34 -1.57 -37.40
C THR A 11 -27.81 -2.99 -37.29
N VAL A 12 -26.59 -3.16 -36.75
CA VAL A 12 -26.04 -4.48 -36.40
C VAL A 12 -26.76 -4.96 -35.15
N THR A 13 -27.70 -5.88 -35.31
CA THR A 13 -28.32 -6.61 -34.20
C THR A 13 -27.33 -7.64 -33.68
N THR A 14 -26.70 -7.38 -32.57
CA THR A 14 -25.88 -8.34 -31.83
C THR A 14 -26.77 -9.46 -31.27
N SER A 15 -26.47 -10.69 -31.63
CA SER A 15 -27.13 -11.87 -31.13
C SER A 15 -26.96 -12.02 -29.61
N ALA A 16 -28.02 -12.43 -28.92
CA ALA A 16 -28.11 -12.55 -27.45
C ALA A 16 -27.10 -13.57 -26.82
N ARG A 17 -26.23 -14.19 -27.60
CA ARG A 17 -25.17 -15.10 -27.12
C ARG A 17 -23.84 -14.43 -26.85
N ASP A 18 -23.60 -13.19 -27.28
CA ASP A 18 -22.38 -12.43 -27.08
C ASP A 18 -22.51 -11.28 -26.06
N ALA A 19 -23.55 -11.29 -25.26
CA ALA A 19 -23.62 -10.46 -24.07
C ALA A 19 -22.63 -11.00 -23.01
N LYS A 20 -21.32 -10.91 -23.27
CA LYS A 20 -20.35 -10.75 -22.19
C LYS A 20 -20.90 -9.60 -21.36
N THR A 21 -21.30 -9.91 -20.13
CA THR A 21 -21.70 -8.93 -19.14
C THR A 21 -20.67 -7.81 -19.23
N LEU A 22 -21.09 -6.62 -19.65
CA LEU A 22 -20.21 -5.46 -19.74
C LEU A 22 -19.73 -5.22 -18.31
N GLU A 23 -18.54 -5.72 -17.98
CA GLU A 23 -17.94 -5.46 -16.67
C GLU A 23 -17.89 -3.96 -16.49
N LEU A 24 -18.51 -3.47 -15.44
CA LEU A 24 -18.43 -2.07 -15.08
C LEU A 24 -16.95 -1.68 -15.05
N PRO A 25 -16.56 -0.58 -15.69
CA PRO A 25 -15.18 -0.13 -15.64
C PRO A 25 -14.78 0.10 -14.18
N TRP A 26 -13.60 -0.37 -13.81
CA TRP A 26 -13.06 -0.17 -12.48
C TRP A 26 -13.19 1.30 -12.07
N PRO A 27 -13.48 1.60 -10.80
CA PRO A 27 -13.64 2.98 -10.34
C PRO A 27 -12.34 3.75 -10.56
N PHE A 28 -12.47 5.07 -10.78
CA PHE A 28 -11.34 5.97 -10.75
C PHE A 28 -11.08 6.35 -9.29
N THR A 29 -9.94 5.93 -8.76
CA THR A 29 -9.56 6.15 -7.35
C THR A 29 -8.07 6.45 -7.21
N GLY A 30 -7.68 7.06 -6.09
CA GLY A 30 -6.29 7.27 -5.71
C GLY A 30 -5.51 8.29 -6.52
N ARG A 31 -6.18 9.15 -7.31
CA ARG A 31 -5.55 10.16 -8.18
C ARG A 31 -6.24 11.52 -8.06
N ALA A 32 -6.78 11.83 -6.89
CA ALA A 32 -7.53 13.07 -6.70
C ALA A 32 -6.63 14.31 -6.83
N ASP A 33 -5.43 14.26 -6.27
CA ASP A 33 -4.48 15.38 -6.29
C ASP A 33 -3.93 15.62 -7.69
N GLU A 34 -3.56 14.54 -8.40
CA GLU A 34 -3.09 14.63 -9.78
C GLU A 34 -4.21 15.11 -10.73
N LEU A 35 -5.44 14.63 -10.51
CA LEU A 35 -6.60 15.08 -11.28
C LEU A 35 -6.86 16.57 -11.10
N GLU A 36 -6.80 17.05 -9.86
CA GLU A 36 -6.97 18.46 -9.53
C GLU A 36 -5.81 19.30 -10.10
N LEU A 37 -4.58 18.81 -10.08
CA LEU A 37 -3.44 19.48 -10.69
C LEU A 37 -3.61 19.63 -12.21
N VAL A 38 -4.04 18.57 -12.90
CA VAL A 38 -4.33 18.61 -14.34
C VAL A 38 -5.44 19.61 -14.63
N ARG A 39 -6.56 19.57 -13.89
CA ARG A 39 -7.69 20.51 -14.05
C ARG A 39 -7.27 21.96 -13.84
N ARG A 40 -6.51 22.25 -12.78
CA ARG A 40 -5.96 23.60 -12.53
C ARG A 40 -5.02 24.07 -13.62
N SER A 41 -4.16 23.21 -14.15
CA SER A 41 -3.27 23.55 -15.26
C SER A 41 -4.03 23.88 -16.52
N LEU A 42 -5.17 23.24 -16.77
CA LEU A 42 -6.08 23.54 -17.88
C LEU A 42 -6.91 24.81 -17.65
N ALA A 43 -7.25 25.15 -16.41
CA ALA A 43 -8.04 26.32 -16.06
C ALA A 43 -7.20 27.62 -16.04
N ALA A 44 -5.94 27.56 -15.59
CA ALA A 44 -5.10 28.72 -15.29
C ALA A 44 -4.58 29.53 -16.50
N GLY A 45 -5.09 29.29 -17.71
CA GLY A 45 -4.66 30.02 -18.92
C GLY A 45 -3.25 29.68 -19.39
N ARG A 46 -2.55 28.75 -18.76
CA ARG A 46 -1.25 28.22 -19.18
C ARG A 46 -1.42 27.29 -20.37
N GLY A 47 -0.39 27.13 -21.20
CA GLY A 47 -0.43 26.36 -22.46
C GLY A 47 -0.82 24.88 -22.34
N GLY A 48 -0.95 24.33 -21.12
CA GLY A 48 -1.34 22.94 -20.87
C GLY A 48 -0.43 22.22 -19.89
N ILE A 49 -0.38 20.87 -19.98
CA ILE A 49 0.44 20.00 -19.12
C ILE A 49 0.83 18.72 -19.86
N VAL A 50 2.01 18.20 -19.56
CA VAL A 50 2.47 16.87 -20.00
C VAL A 50 2.35 15.89 -18.84
N VAL A 51 1.68 14.76 -19.07
CA VAL A 51 1.58 13.65 -18.12
C VAL A 51 2.48 12.51 -18.57
N THR A 52 3.47 12.17 -17.77
CA THR A 52 4.44 11.10 -18.06
C THR A 52 4.36 9.98 -17.03
N GLY A 53 5.07 8.90 -17.28
CA GLY A 53 5.23 7.76 -16.38
C GLY A 53 5.29 6.44 -17.16
N PRO A 54 5.71 5.36 -16.51
CA PRO A 54 5.76 4.02 -17.10
C PRO A 54 4.43 3.56 -17.69
N ALA A 55 4.47 2.55 -18.56
CA ALA A 55 3.26 1.92 -19.10
C ALA A 55 2.36 1.38 -17.96
N GLY A 56 1.05 1.39 -18.17
CA GLY A 56 0.07 0.85 -17.20
C GLY A 56 -0.20 1.71 -15.96
N ARG A 57 0.41 2.91 -15.81
CA ARG A 57 0.18 3.80 -14.65
C ARG A 57 -1.17 4.51 -14.61
N GLY A 58 -2.00 4.35 -15.64
CA GLY A 58 -3.32 4.98 -15.72
C GLY A 58 -3.30 6.40 -16.29
N LYS A 59 -2.25 6.80 -17.01
CA LYS A 59 -2.12 8.13 -17.64
C LYS A 59 -3.34 8.51 -18.49
N THR A 60 -3.68 7.68 -19.46
CA THR A 60 -4.85 7.87 -20.35
C THR A 60 -6.14 7.99 -19.56
N ARG A 61 -6.32 7.18 -18.50
CA ARG A 61 -7.51 7.25 -17.65
C ARG A 61 -7.59 8.58 -16.90
N LEU A 62 -6.49 9.04 -16.33
CA LEU A 62 -6.40 10.32 -15.62
C LEU A 62 -6.77 11.49 -16.53
N VAL A 63 -6.17 11.56 -17.73
CA VAL A 63 -6.44 12.67 -18.66
C VAL A 63 -7.84 12.62 -19.22
N THR A 64 -8.39 11.43 -19.47
CA THR A 64 -9.80 11.25 -19.90
C THR A 64 -10.76 11.73 -18.82
N GLU A 65 -10.47 11.42 -17.54
CA GLU A 65 -11.28 11.89 -16.41
C GLU A 65 -11.17 13.40 -16.21
N ALA A 66 -9.99 13.97 -16.44
CA ALA A 66 -9.76 15.42 -16.33
C ALA A 66 -10.56 16.24 -17.34
N VAL A 67 -10.74 15.71 -18.56
CA VAL A 67 -11.49 16.40 -19.64
C VAL A 67 -12.94 15.93 -19.76
N ARG A 68 -13.44 15.13 -18.83
CA ARG A 68 -14.82 14.66 -18.85
C ARG A 68 -15.80 15.84 -18.84
N GLY A 69 -16.71 15.86 -19.83
CA GLY A 69 -17.68 16.95 -20.02
C GLY A 69 -17.10 18.24 -20.63
N THR A 70 -15.81 18.20 -21.06
CA THR A 70 -15.17 19.32 -21.76
C THR A 70 -15.04 18.98 -23.25
N ASP A 71 -15.40 19.94 -24.12
CA ASP A 71 -15.13 19.79 -25.56
C ASP A 71 -13.62 19.84 -25.81
N CYS A 72 -13.10 18.74 -26.34
CA CYS A 72 -11.67 18.62 -26.67
C CYS A 72 -11.45 17.79 -27.94
N ALA A 73 -10.58 18.26 -28.80
CA ALA A 73 -10.05 17.46 -29.90
C ALA A 73 -9.07 16.43 -29.35
N ARG A 74 -9.02 15.25 -29.96
CA ARG A 74 -8.17 14.16 -29.51
C ARG A 74 -7.32 13.65 -30.65
N ALA A 75 -6.05 13.35 -30.37
CA ALA A 75 -5.15 12.64 -31.26
C ALA A 75 -4.41 11.58 -30.45
N ALA A 76 -4.02 10.47 -31.07
CA ALA A 76 -3.27 9.41 -30.42
C ALA A 76 -2.20 8.86 -31.37
N GLY A 77 -0.99 8.68 -30.84
CA GLY A 77 0.06 7.95 -31.55
C GLY A 77 -0.19 6.44 -31.47
N THR A 78 0.10 5.73 -32.57
CA THR A 78 0.10 4.26 -32.57
C THR A 78 1.37 3.73 -33.24
N PRO A 79 1.81 2.50 -32.93
CA PRO A 79 2.99 1.92 -33.57
C PRO A 79 2.88 1.89 -35.10
N GLU A 80 1.67 1.63 -35.63
CA GLU A 80 1.39 1.49 -37.04
C GLU A 80 1.47 2.83 -37.79
N THR A 81 1.12 3.93 -37.12
CA THR A 81 1.08 5.26 -37.72
C THR A 81 2.39 6.03 -37.55
N ARG A 82 3.36 5.51 -36.80
CA ARG A 82 4.62 6.20 -36.46
C ARG A 82 5.45 6.63 -37.66
N GLY A 83 5.32 5.94 -38.80
CA GLY A 83 6.04 6.28 -40.04
C GLY A 83 5.23 7.15 -41.02
N ILE A 84 4.00 7.54 -40.70
CA ILE A 84 3.09 8.24 -41.61
C ILE A 84 2.90 9.70 -41.15
N PRO A 85 3.35 10.71 -41.92
CA PRO A 85 3.23 12.11 -41.52
C PRO A 85 1.79 12.52 -41.20
N PHE A 86 1.58 13.16 -40.04
CA PHE A 86 0.31 13.63 -39.51
C PHE A 86 -0.76 12.56 -39.30
N ALA A 87 -0.43 11.27 -39.33
CA ALA A 87 -1.41 10.21 -39.23
C ALA A 87 -2.23 10.26 -37.92
N ALA A 88 -1.61 10.63 -36.78
CA ALA A 88 -2.31 10.81 -35.51
C ALA A 88 -3.39 11.90 -35.57
N PHE A 89 -3.30 12.84 -36.50
CA PHE A 89 -4.19 13.98 -36.69
C PHE A 89 -5.05 13.89 -37.95
N ALA A 90 -5.02 12.79 -38.69
CA ALA A 90 -5.70 12.65 -39.98
C ALA A 90 -7.19 12.98 -39.95
N HIS A 91 -7.86 12.71 -38.83
CA HIS A 91 -9.29 13.03 -38.65
C HIS A 91 -9.57 14.50 -38.30
N LEU A 92 -8.53 15.28 -37.99
CA LEU A 92 -8.61 16.71 -37.66
C LEU A 92 -8.05 17.62 -38.77
N LEU A 93 -7.36 17.05 -39.74
CA LEU A 93 -6.63 17.75 -40.78
C LEU A 93 -7.10 17.29 -42.17
N PRO A 94 -7.02 18.14 -43.22
CA PRO A 94 -7.24 17.73 -44.62
C PRO A 94 -6.15 16.79 -45.12
N GLU A 95 -6.42 16.01 -46.17
CA GLU A 95 -5.54 14.96 -46.72
C GLU A 95 -4.13 15.47 -47.09
N ALA A 96 -4.05 16.66 -47.61
CA ALA A 96 -2.76 17.27 -47.95
C ALA A 96 -2.56 18.58 -47.15
N VAL A 97 -1.70 18.53 -46.13
CA VAL A 97 -1.47 19.65 -45.22
C VAL A 97 0.02 19.87 -44.99
N THR A 98 0.46 21.15 -45.03
CA THR A 98 1.77 21.54 -44.54
C THR A 98 1.73 21.78 -43.04
N LEU A 99 2.89 21.69 -42.38
CA LEU A 99 3.02 21.96 -40.95
C LEU A 99 2.44 23.33 -40.56
N HIS A 100 2.76 24.39 -41.31
CA HIS A 100 2.25 25.75 -41.09
C HIS A 100 0.71 25.79 -41.14
N ARG A 101 0.13 25.14 -42.16
CA ARG A 101 -1.32 25.09 -42.33
C ARG A 101 -2.00 24.27 -41.20
N ALA A 102 -1.39 23.16 -40.80
CA ALA A 102 -1.87 22.36 -39.67
C ALA A 102 -1.88 23.13 -38.34
N VAL A 103 -0.80 23.87 -38.04
CA VAL A 103 -0.72 24.76 -36.87
C VAL A 103 -1.83 25.81 -36.92
N HIS A 104 -2.04 26.45 -38.08
CA HIS A 104 -3.09 27.47 -38.22
C HIS A 104 -4.49 26.90 -37.99
N LEU A 105 -4.78 25.72 -38.53
CA LEU A 105 -6.07 25.06 -38.36
C LEU A 105 -6.33 24.64 -36.87
N LEU A 106 -5.35 24.02 -36.23
CA LEU A 106 -5.46 23.55 -34.86
C LEU A 106 -5.32 24.67 -33.82
N SER A 107 -4.78 25.83 -34.17
CA SER A 107 -4.76 26.99 -33.27
C SER A 107 -6.17 27.53 -32.95
N GLY A 108 -7.19 27.13 -33.70
CA GLY A 108 -8.61 27.39 -33.39
C GLY A 108 -9.21 26.40 -32.37
N VAL A 109 -8.52 25.31 -32.07
CA VAL A 109 -8.98 24.31 -31.11
C VAL A 109 -8.68 24.77 -29.68
N ARG A 110 -9.69 24.79 -28.82
CA ARG A 110 -9.54 25.28 -27.45
C ARG A 110 -8.69 24.35 -26.58
N LEU A 111 -8.89 23.04 -26.71
CA LEU A 111 -8.20 22.00 -25.96
C LEU A 111 -7.90 20.80 -26.87
N LEU A 112 -6.66 20.37 -26.88
CA LEU A 112 -6.20 19.22 -27.64
C LEU A 112 -5.55 18.20 -26.70
N LEU A 113 -6.14 17.01 -26.61
CA LEU A 113 -5.58 15.86 -25.93
C LEU A 113 -4.75 15.04 -26.94
N VAL A 114 -3.47 14.85 -26.64
CA VAL A 114 -2.56 14.02 -27.42
C VAL A 114 -2.13 12.84 -26.56
N ASP A 115 -2.69 11.67 -26.84
CA ASP A 115 -2.35 10.44 -26.13
C ASP A 115 -1.22 9.69 -26.84
N ASP A 116 -0.46 8.89 -26.08
CA ASP A 116 0.69 8.12 -26.57
C ASP A 116 1.64 8.93 -27.47
N ALA A 117 1.94 10.17 -27.08
CA ALA A 117 2.77 11.11 -27.85
C ALA A 117 4.20 10.58 -28.16
N HIS A 118 4.67 9.56 -27.45
CA HIS A 118 5.94 8.87 -27.73
C HIS A 118 5.88 8.02 -29.01
N LEU A 119 4.69 7.74 -29.55
CA LEU A 119 4.46 7.01 -30.79
C LEU A 119 4.12 7.91 -31.98
N LEU A 120 4.17 9.24 -31.80
CA LEU A 120 3.94 10.18 -32.91
C LEU A 120 5.05 10.10 -33.95
N ASP A 121 4.67 10.28 -35.21
CA ASP A 121 5.59 10.59 -36.29
C ASP A 121 6.24 11.99 -36.12
N ASP A 122 7.34 12.25 -36.78
CA ASP A 122 8.11 13.51 -36.64
C ASP A 122 7.30 14.75 -37.02
N ALA A 123 6.39 14.67 -38.03
CA ALA A 123 5.56 15.79 -38.45
C ALA A 123 4.49 16.09 -37.41
N SER A 124 3.84 15.06 -36.87
CA SER A 124 2.91 15.18 -35.76
C SER A 124 3.56 15.70 -34.48
N ALA A 125 4.77 15.22 -34.16
CA ALA A 125 5.55 15.70 -33.03
C ALA A 125 5.93 17.18 -33.15
N ALA A 126 6.38 17.60 -34.36
CA ALA A 126 6.68 18.99 -34.66
C ALA A 126 5.41 19.89 -34.57
N LEU A 127 4.25 19.38 -35.01
CA LEU A 127 2.98 20.08 -34.89
C LEU A 127 2.60 20.34 -33.42
N VAL A 128 2.67 19.34 -32.56
CA VAL A 128 2.39 19.50 -31.13
C VAL A 128 3.34 20.51 -30.49
N HIS A 129 4.63 20.45 -30.82
CA HIS A 129 5.63 21.41 -30.35
C HIS A 129 5.31 22.83 -30.78
N GLN A 130 4.99 23.05 -32.08
CA GLN A 130 4.64 24.37 -32.60
C GLN A 130 3.35 24.92 -31.95
N LEU A 131 2.35 24.09 -31.70
CA LEU A 131 1.13 24.50 -30.96
C LEU A 131 1.48 24.94 -29.53
N ALA A 132 2.41 24.26 -28.86
CA ALA A 132 2.88 24.66 -27.52
C ALA A 132 3.57 26.03 -27.56
N VAL A 133 4.45 26.25 -28.52
CA VAL A 133 5.16 27.54 -28.71
C VAL A 133 4.18 28.68 -28.99
N HIS A 134 3.15 28.47 -29.82
CA HIS A 134 2.15 29.50 -30.16
C HIS A 134 1.18 29.80 -28.98
N GLY A 135 0.98 28.84 -28.06
CA GLY A 135 0.23 29.04 -26.82
C GLY A 135 -1.28 29.33 -26.97
N ARG A 136 -1.86 29.19 -28.16
CA ARG A 136 -3.28 29.45 -28.41
C ARG A 136 -4.18 28.25 -28.08
N THR A 137 -3.67 27.05 -28.30
CA THR A 137 -4.33 25.77 -28.01
C THR A 137 -3.81 25.22 -26.69
N ARG A 138 -4.69 24.87 -25.76
CA ARG A 138 -4.29 24.17 -24.55
C ARG A 138 -3.96 22.72 -24.87
N LEU A 139 -2.80 22.26 -24.44
CA LEU A 139 -2.31 20.92 -24.73
C LEU A 139 -2.35 20.03 -23.48
N LEU A 140 -2.97 18.89 -23.61
CA LEU A 140 -2.87 17.81 -22.61
C LEU A 140 -2.17 16.63 -23.29
N VAL A 141 -0.87 16.48 -22.99
CA VAL A 141 0.00 15.52 -23.69
C VAL A 141 0.34 14.36 -22.78
N VAL A 142 0.21 13.13 -23.27
CA VAL A 142 0.56 11.91 -22.54
C VAL A 142 1.73 11.22 -23.22
N ALA A 143 2.79 10.94 -22.47
CA ALA A 143 3.94 10.17 -22.97
C ALA A 143 4.32 9.04 -22.00
N THR A 144 4.80 7.92 -22.55
CA THR A 144 5.27 6.79 -21.76
C THR A 144 6.78 6.88 -21.55
N GLU A 145 7.21 6.77 -20.28
CA GLU A 145 8.62 6.70 -19.91
C GLU A 145 9.21 5.32 -20.22
N GLY A 146 10.51 5.29 -20.48
CA GLY A 146 11.22 4.07 -20.88
C GLY A 146 11.10 3.72 -22.36
N ALA A 147 10.27 4.43 -23.14
CA ALA A 147 10.18 4.33 -24.58
C ALA A 147 10.91 5.49 -25.26
N PRO A 148 11.47 5.31 -26.47
CA PRO A 148 12.02 6.40 -27.26
C PRO A 148 10.93 7.43 -27.57
N VAL A 149 11.19 8.70 -27.24
CA VAL A 149 10.25 9.82 -27.44
C VAL A 149 10.81 10.74 -28.53
N PRO A 150 10.00 11.18 -29.51
CA PRO A 150 10.43 12.16 -30.51
C PRO A 150 11.01 13.43 -29.86
N GLY A 151 12.12 13.95 -30.37
CA GLY A 151 12.80 15.12 -29.81
C GLY A 151 11.91 16.35 -29.66
N ALA A 152 10.97 16.55 -30.58
CA ALA A 152 10.00 17.64 -30.51
C ALA A 152 9.03 17.50 -29.32
N VAL A 153 8.62 16.27 -29.00
CA VAL A 153 7.76 15.99 -27.84
C VAL A 153 8.54 16.17 -26.53
N SER A 154 9.78 15.64 -26.44
CA SER A 154 10.59 15.79 -25.22
C SER A 154 10.90 17.25 -24.89
N ARG A 155 11.07 18.12 -25.89
CA ARG A 155 11.25 19.56 -25.69
C ARG A 155 10.06 20.28 -25.06
N LEU A 156 8.87 19.69 -25.04
CA LEU A 156 7.72 20.28 -24.34
C LEU A 156 8.01 20.51 -22.86
N TRP A 157 8.71 19.58 -22.22
CA TRP A 157 9.04 19.69 -20.79
C TRP A 157 10.50 20.04 -20.51
N THR A 158 11.47 19.63 -21.36
CA THR A 158 12.87 20.01 -21.19
C THR A 158 13.13 21.46 -21.58
N GLY A 159 12.31 22.03 -22.47
CA GLY A 159 12.33 23.44 -22.86
C GLY A 159 11.34 24.31 -22.07
N GLU A 160 10.80 23.81 -20.96
CA GLU A 160 9.89 24.53 -20.04
C GLU A 160 8.63 25.12 -20.71
N LEU A 161 8.24 24.61 -21.90
CA LEU A 161 7.03 25.06 -22.58
C LEU A 161 5.76 24.64 -21.86
N LEU A 162 5.75 23.42 -21.31
CA LEU A 162 4.65 22.84 -20.55
C LEU A 162 5.16 22.22 -19.23
N PRO A 163 4.44 22.39 -18.11
CA PRO A 163 4.74 21.68 -16.87
C PRO A 163 4.59 20.18 -17.07
N ARG A 164 5.41 19.39 -16.34
CA ARG A 164 5.39 17.93 -16.38
C ARG A 164 4.83 17.38 -15.09
N LEU A 165 3.89 16.44 -15.20
CA LEU A 165 3.40 15.60 -14.11
C LEU A 165 3.84 14.15 -14.37
N THR A 166 4.71 13.62 -13.51
CA THR A 166 5.10 12.21 -13.56
C THR A 166 4.18 11.39 -12.67
N LEU A 167 3.55 10.34 -13.22
CA LEU A 167 2.69 9.45 -12.45
C LEU A 167 3.49 8.33 -11.78
N GLU A 168 3.59 8.44 -10.48
CA GLU A 168 4.13 7.38 -9.62
C GLU A 168 3.18 6.16 -9.55
N PRO A 169 3.65 5.01 -9.06
CA PRO A 169 2.76 3.89 -8.74
C PRO A 169 1.60 4.35 -7.86
N LEU A 170 0.42 3.77 -8.09
CA LEU A 170 -0.71 4.02 -7.19
C LEU A 170 -0.33 3.54 -5.78
N PRO A 171 -0.63 4.32 -4.74
CA PRO A 171 -0.44 3.89 -3.36
C PRO A 171 -1.09 2.53 -3.09
N ARG A 172 -0.54 1.80 -2.12
CA ARG A 172 -1.00 0.45 -1.81
C ARG A 172 -2.46 0.41 -1.34
N GLU A 173 -2.85 1.40 -0.55
CA GLU A 173 -4.20 1.57 -0.02
C GLU A 173 -5.21 1.75 -1.16
N ASP A 174 -4.90 2.65 -2.10
CA ASP A 174 -5.75 2.89 -3.28
C ASP A 174 -5.77 1.67 -4.22
N THR A 175 -4.65 0.93 -4.29
CA THR A 175 -4.59 -0.34 -5.02
C THR A 175 -5.50 -1.39 -4.36
N ALA A 176 -5.56 -1.45 -3.02
CA ALA A 176 -6.43 -2.37 -2.29
C ALA A 176 -7.92 -2.07 -2.54
N ASP A 177 -8.29 -0.79 -2.62
CA ASP A 177 -9.66 -0.37 -2.97
C ASP A 177 -10.03 -0.79 -4.40
N LEU A 178 -9.12 -0.61 -5.35
CA LEU A 178 -9.29 -1.10 -6.73
C LEU A 178 -9.46 -2.61 -6.78
N LEU A 179 -8.64 -3.34 -6.04
CA LEU A 179 -8.71 -4.80 -5.96
C LEU A 179 -10.04 -5.28 -5.37
N THR A 180 -10.51 -4.61 -4.32
CA THR A 180 -11.82 -4.90 -3.70
C THR A 180 -12.95 -4.70 -4.69
N ALA A 181 -12.94 -3.58 -5.42
CA ALA A 181 -13.93 -3.31 -6.47
C ALA A 181 -13.88 -4.34 -7.61
N GLY A 182 -12.67 -4.73 -8.05
CA GLY A 182 -12.47 -5.70 -9.13
C GLY A 182 -12.78 -7.14 -8.72
N ALA A 183 -12.54 -7.51 -7.47
CA ALA A 183 -12.81 -8.85 -6.94
C ALA A 183 -14.29 -9.04 -6.54
N GLY A 184 -15.03 -7.95 -6.31
CA GLY A 184 -16.38 -7.98 -5.78
C GLY A 184 -16.47 -8.36 -4.29
N ALA A 185 -15.33 -8.45 -3.61
CA ALA A 185 -15.20 -8.71 -2.17
C ALA A 185 -13.82 -8.23 -1.69
N PRO A 186 -13.67 -7.90 -0.40
CA PRO A 186 -12.37 -7.59 0.17
C PRO A 186 -11.37 -8.73 -0.04
N LEU A 187 -10.14 -8.38 -0.36
CA LEU A 187 -9.05 -9.36 -0.45
C LEU A 187 -8.24 -9.36 0.85
N GLU A 188 -7.81 -10.56 1.25
CA GLU A 188 -6.85 -10.72 2.32
C GLU A 188 -5.58 -9.88 2.04
N PRO A 189 -4.98 -9.22 3.05
CA PRO A 189 -3.82 -8.36 2.85
C PRO A 189 -2.65 -9.03 2.13
N LEU A 190 -2.30 -10.30 2.45
CA LEU A 190 -1.22 -11.02 1.78
C LEU A 190 -1.50 -11.26 0.29
N THR A 191 -2.76 -11.46 -0.07
CA THR A 191 -3.21 -11.59 -1.47
C THR A 191 -3.10 -10.26 -2.21
N ALA A 192 -3.56 -9.16 -1.59
CA ALA A 192 -3.47 -7.82 -2.15
C ALA A 192 -1.99 -7.43 -2.36
N ASP A 193 -1.13 -7.74 -1.41
CA ASP A 193 0.31 -7.50 -1.49
C ASP A 193 0.98 -8.31 -2.59
N ARG A 194 0.61 -9.57 -2.72
CA ARG A 194 1.09 -10.41 -3.81
C ARG A 194 0.77 -9.81 -5.17
N LEU A 195 -0.48 -9.38 -5.38
CA LEU A 195 -0.91 -8.72 -6.61
C LEU A 195 -0.17 -7.40 -6.84
N HIS A 196 -0.07 -6.56 -5.83
CA HIS A 196 0.65 -5.30 -5.90
C HIS A 196 2.12 -5.48 -6.30
N ARG A 197 2.82 -6.47 -5.70
CA ARG A 197 4.22 -6.79 -6.04
C ARG A 197 4.38 -7.34 -7.45
N LEU A 198 3.51 -8.27 -7.85
CA LEU A 198 3.57 -8.85 -9.20
C LEU A 198 3.39 -7.79 -10.28
N CYS A 199 2.53 -6.81 -10.05
CA CYS A 199 2.19 -5.79 -11.03
C CYS A 199 3.10 -4.56 -10.99
N ARG A 200 3.82 -4.29 -9.88
CA ARG A 200 4.70 -3.12 -9.71
C ARG A 200 4.04 -1.80 -10.15
N GLY A 201 2.74 -1.66 -9.88
CA GLY A 201 1.94 -0.49 -10.22
C GLY A 201 1.47 -0.41 -11.68
N ASP A 202 1.60 -1.48 -12.46
CA ASP A 202 0.92 -1.61 -13.74
C ASP A 202 -0.54 -2.03 -13.50
N LEU A 203 -1.46 -1.07 -13.61
CA LEU A 203 -2.90 -1.28 -13.36
C LEU A 203 -3.59 -2.12 -14.44
N ARG A 204 -3.04 -2.15 -15.66
CA ARG A 204 -3.55 -3.00 -16.74
C ARG A 204 -3.27 -4.47 -16.42
N LEU A 205 -2.02 -4.76 -16.05
CA LEU A 205 -1.61 -6.09 -15.61
C LEU A 205 -2.35 -6.53 -14.34
N LEU A 206 -2.54 -5.60 -13.38
CA LEU A 206 -3.29 -5.86 -12.15
C LEU A 206 -4.70 -6.34 -12.45
N ARG A 207 -5.40 -5.64 -13.34
CA ARG A 207 -6.77 -6.00 -13.76
C ARG A 207 -6.79 -7.37 -14.44
N GLU A 208 -5.87 -7.62 -15.34
CA GLU A 208 -5.80 -8.88 -16.09
C GLU A 208 -5.50 -10.07 -15.15
N LEU A 209 -4.54 -9.92 -14.25
CA LEU A 209 -4.22 -10.98 -13.27
C LEU A 209 -5.39 -11.25 -12.33
N LEU A 210 -6.02 -10.21 -11.79
CA LEU A 210 -7.17 -10.39 -10.90
C LEU A 210 -8.33 -11.08 -11.63
N THR A 211 -8.62 -10.68 -12.86
CA THR A 211 -9.64 -11.33 -13.69
C THR A 211 -9.31 -12.81 -13.90
N ALA A 212 -8.07 -13.13 -14.26
CA ALA A 212 -7.64 -14.52 -14.47
C ALA A 212 -7.68 -15.35 -13.18
N VAL A 213 -7.33 -14.76 -12.03
CA VAL A 213 -7.43 -15.44 -10.72
C VAL A 213 -8.90 -15.72 -10.36
N ARG A 214 -9.79 -14.79 -10.66
CA ARG A 214 -11.24 -14.91 -10.43
C ARG A 214 -11.88 -15.95 -11.34
N GLU A 215 -11.62 -15.88 -12.65
CA GLU A 215 -12.15 -16.81 -13.66
C GLU A 215 -11.71 -18.26 -13.42
N ARG A 216 -10.52 -18.47 -12.88
CA ARG A 216 -10.00 -19.80 -12.52
C ARG A 216 -10.46 -20.29 -11.15
N GLY A 217 -11.29 -19.53 -10.43
CA GLY A 217 -11.78 -19.90 -9.10
C GLY A 217 -10.69 -20.00 -8.03
N LEU A 218 -9.57 -19.26 -8.18
CA LEU A 218 -8.45 -19.34 -7.24
C LEU A 218 -8.65 -18.46 -5.98
N LEU A 219 -9.72 -17.64 -5.94
CA LEU A 219 -10.09 -16.86 -4.76
C LEU A 219 -10.95 -17.72 -3.83
N THR A 220 -10.38 -18.14 -2.71
CA THR A 220 -11.06 -18.91 -1.68
C THR A 220 -11.49 -18.03 -0.50
N PRO A 221 -12.65 -18.28 0.13
CA PRO A 221 -13.04 -17.57 1.34
C PRO A 221 -12.04 -17.79 2.48
N VAL A 222 -11.75 -16.74 3.25
CA VAL A 222 -10.99 -16.85 4.50
C VAL A 222 -11.96 -17.23 5.62
N PRO A 223 -11.73 -18.33 6.37
CA PRO A 223 -12.62 -18.77 7.43
C PRO A 223 -12.92 -17.66 8.46
N GLY A 224 -14.21 -17.45 8.76
CA GLY A 224 -14.66 -16.44 9.73
C GLY A 224 -14.53 -14.98 9.28
N ARG A 225 -14.26 -14.70 7.98
CA ARG A 225 -14.12 -13.35 7.43
C ARG A 225 -14.83 -13.18 6.09
N ALA A 226 -15.15 -11.93 5.77
CA ALA A 226 -15.67 -11.56 4.45
C ALA A 226 -14.58 -11.50 3.35
N GLU A 227 -13.33 -11.68 3.73
CA GLU A 227 -12.17 -11.57 2.84
C GLU A 227 -11.98 -12.85 2.00
N ARG A 228 -11.35 -12.67 0.83
CA ARG A 228 -10.93 -13.78 -0.02
C ARG A 228 -9.40 -13.83 -0.14
N ALA A 229 -8.84 -15.02 -0.15
CA ALA A 229 -7.41 -15.28 -0.30
C ALA A 229 -7.12 -15.98 -1.62
N TRP A 230 -6.03 -15.60 -2.27
CA TRP A 230 -5.48 -16.32 -3.41
C TRP A 230 -4.31 -17.18 -2.97
N ARG A 231 -4.47 -18.49 -3.13
CA ARG A 231 -3.42 -19.50 -2.97
C ARG A 231 -3.23 -20.24 -4.30
N GLY A 232 -2.02 -20.68 -4.56
CA GLY A 232 -1.68 -21.41 -5.79
C GLY A 232 -0.87 -20.58 -6.80
N PRO A 233 -0.57 -21.15 -7.99
CA PRO A 233 0.33 -20.56 -8.97
C PRO A 233 -0.21 -19.27 -9.59
N VAL A 234 0.70 -18.46 -10.14
CA VAL A 234 0.35 -17.27 -10.91
C VAL A 234 -0.25 -17.69 -12.25
N PRO A 235 -1.45 -17.20 -12.61
CA PRO A 235 -2.02 -17.45 -13.94
C PRO A 235 -1.13 -16.85 -15.04
N LEU A 236 -0.71 -17.69 -15.99
CA LEU A 236 0.06 -17.23 -17.15
C LEU A 236 -0.89 -16.71 -18.22
N THR A 237 -1.27 -15.45 -18.10
CA THR A 237 -2.06 -14.74 -19.10
C THR A 237 -1.19 -14.35 -20.31
N PRO A 238 -1.78 -13.96 -21.46
CA PRO A 238 -1.03 -13.44 -22.59
C PRO A 238 -0.10 -12.29 -22.22
N ALA A 239 -0.58 -11.31 -21.44
CA ALA A 239 0.25 -10.18 -20.99
C ALA A 239 1.41 -10.60 -20.08
N VAL A 240 1.21 -11.59 -19.19
CA VAL A 240 2.29 -12.15 -18.38
C VAL A 240 3.36 -12.82 -19.24
N ARG A 241 2.95 -13.58 -20.27
CA ARG A 241 3.87 -14.22 -21.20
C ARG A 241 4.63 -13.20 -22.05
N GLU A 242 3.95 -12.21 -22.61
CA GLU A 242 4.53 -11.16 -23.43
C GLU A 242 5.61 -10.37 -22.65
N ARG A 243 5.32 -10.01 -21.39
CA ARG A 243 6.29 -9.29 -20.52
C ARG A 243 7.54 -10.10 -20.21
N ALA A 244 7.46 -11.40 -20.22
CA ALA A 244 8.57 -12.29 -19.93
C ALA A 244 9.12 -13.02 -21.18
N ALA A 245 8.62 -12.72 -22.38
CA ALA A 245 9.03 -13.37 -23.61
C ALA A 245 10.55 -13.25 -23.85
N HIS A 246 11.11 -12.08 -23.57
CA HIS A 246 12.55 -11.83 -23.69
C HIS A 246 13.43 -12.76 -22.83
N LEU A 247 12.92 -13.24 -21.68
CA LEU A 247 13.63 -14.21 -20.83
C LEU A 247 13.75 -15.60 -21.49
N LEU A 248 12.72 -15.96 -22.26
CA LEU A 248 12.62 -17.26 -22.87
C LEU A 248 13.37 -17.31 -24.21
N ASP A 249 13.32 -16.20 -24.96
CA ASP A 249 13.79 -16.14 -26.35
C ASP A 249 15.27 -15.73 -26.47
N ARG A 250 15.82 -14.99 -25.50
CA ARG A 250 17.17 -14.41 -25.58
C ARG A 250 18.20 -15.07 -24.68
N ALA A 251 17.80 -15.77 -23.63
CA ALA A 251 18.72 -16.36 -22.67
C ALA A 251 19.54 -17.50 -23.29
N ARG A 252 20.85 -17.41 -23.18
CA ARG A 252 21.80 -18.47 -23.56
C ARG A 252 21.64 -19.68 -22.65
N PRO A 253 22.10 -20.88 -23.03
CA PRO A 253 21.89 -22.09 -22.21
C PRO A 253 22.40 -21.99 -20.77
N GLY A 254 23.58 -21.38 -20.53
CA GLY A 254 24.12 -21.14 -19.18
C GLY A 254 23.32 -20.12 -18.38
N GLU A 255 22.95 -19.01 -19.01
CA GLU A 255 22.07 -17.97 -18.44
C GLU A 255 20.71 -18.57 -18.04
N ARG A 256 20.14 -19.40 -18.92
CA ARG A 256 18.88 -20.07 -18.66
C ARG A 256 18.96 -21.02 -17.47
N GLU A 257 20.07 -21.70 -17.27
CA GLU A 257 20.24 -22.56 -16.10
C GLU A 257 20.27 -21.75 -14.80
N THR A 258 20.98 -20.62 -14.77
CA THR A 258 21.05 -19.70 -13.64
C THR A 258 19.69 -19.07 -13.33
N LEU A 259 18.97 -18.59 -14.36
CA LEU A 259 17.62 -18.07 -14.22
C LEU A 259 16.64 -19.12 -13.68
N ASP A 260 16.71 -20.35 -14.16
CA ASP A 260 15.84 -21.42 -13.67
C ASP A 260 16.18 -21.81 -12.22
N ARG A 261 17.47 -21.81 -11.82
CA ARG A 261 17.85 -22.00 -10.42
C ARG A 261 17.26 -20.91 -9.52
N LEU A 262 17.38 -19.65 -9.92
CA LEU A 262 16.77 -18.52 -9.21
C LEU A 262 15.25 -18.67 -9.15
N ALA A 263 14.59 -19.05 -10.25
CA ALA A 263 13.14 -19.22 -10.28
C ALA A 263 12.59 -20.23 -9.26
N PHE A 264 13.39 -21.23 -8.88
CA PHE A 264 13.01 -22.26 -7.91
C PHE A 264 13.64 -22.07 -6.53
N ALA A 265 14.61 -21.16 -6.39
CA ALA A 265 15.43 -21.11 -5.18
C ALA A 265 15.87 -19.71 -4.71
N GLU A 266 15.41 -18.60 -5.35
CA GLU A 266 15.75 -17.26 -4.86
C GLU A 266 15.21 -17.00 -3.43
N PRO A 267 15.96 -16.24 -2.62
CA PRO A 267 17.29 -15.69 -2.89
C PRO A 267 18.37 -16.76 -2.87
N LEU A 268 19.37 -16.63 -3.75
CA LEU A 268 20.56 -17.49 -3.73
C LEU A 268 21.75 -16.68 -3.25
N PRO A 269 22.52 -17.18 -2.27
CA PRO A 269 23.76 -16.53 -1.86
C PRO A 269 24.75 -16.52 -3.03
N LEU A 270 25.59 -15.49 -3.09
CA LEU A 270 26.69 -15.40 -4.07
C LEU A 270 27.81 -16.34 -3.67
N ASP A 271 27.61 -17.62 -3.93
CA ASP A 271 28.60 -18.67 -3.70
C ASP A 271 29.21 -19.10 -5.03
N PRO A 272 30.53 -18.87 -5.25
CA PRO A 272 31.21 -19.23 -6.50
C PRO A 272 31.14 -20.71 -6.83
N ASP A 273 31.00 -21.59 -5.82
CA ASP A 273 30.91 -23.04 -6.03
C ASP A 273 29.53 -23.47 -6.57
N THR A 274 28.52 -22.64 -6.37
CA THR A 274 27.14 -22.94 -6.76
C THR A 274 26.62 -22.10 -7.93
N LEU A 275 27.19 -20.90 -8.15
CA LEU A 275 26.75 -19.97 -9.17
C LEU A 275 27.96 -19.46 -10.00
N ASP A 276 27.78 -19.44 -11.31
CA ASP A 276 28.73 -18.77 -12.21
C ASP A 276 28.53 -17.25 -12.10
N LEU A 277 29.45 -16.57 -11.39
CA LEU A 277 29.39 -15.14 -11.15
C LEU A 277 29.46 -14.32 -12.46
N ARG A 278 30.20 -14.78 -13.48
CA ARG A 278 30.24 -14.10 -14.78
C ARG A 278 28.88 -14.10 -15.48
N THR A 279 28.19 -15.23 -15.43
CA THR A 279 26.82 -15.31 -15.94
C THR A 279 25.88 -14.40 -15.13
N LEU A 280 26.05 -14.31 -13.81
CA LEU A 280 25.26 -13.37 -12.98
C LEU A 280 25.53 -11.91 -13.31
N GLU A 281 26.79 -11.51 -13.52
CA GLU A 281 27.17 -10.15 -13.95
C GLU A 281 26.51 -9.78 -15.27
N CYS A 282 26.47 -10.69 -16.25
CA CYS A 282 25.78 -10.46 -17.52
C CYS A 282 24.27 -10.28 -17.30
N LEU A 283 23.65 -11.14 -16.52
CA LEU A 283 22.21 -11.08 -16.23
C LEU A 283 21.83 -9.83 -15.41
N GLU A 284 22.72 -9.36 -14.54
CA GLU A 284 22.52 -8.12 -13.80
C GLU A 284 22.61 -6.92 -14.73
N ALA A 285 23.62 -6.88 -15.62
CA ALA A 285 23.78 -5.82 -16.63
C ALA A 285 22.59 -5.76 -17.60
N GLU A 286 21.97 -6.89 -17.92
CA GLU A 286 20.73 -6.97 -18.70
C GLU A 286 19.47 -6.64 -17.89
N GLY A 287 19.58 -6.42 -16.57
CA GLY A 287 18.46 -6.14 -15.67
C GLY A 287 17.53 -7.32 -15.41
N LEU A 288 17.99 -8.55 -15.60
CA LEU A 288 17.23 -9.78 -15.36
C LEU A 288 17.40 -10.32 -13.94
N VAL A 289 18.54 -10.03 -13.32
CA VAL A 289 18.89 -10.39 -11.95
C VAL A 289 19.21 -9.11 -11.18
N ARG A 290 19.09 -9.16 -9.87
CA ARG A 290 19.51 -8.11 -8.93
C ARG A 290 20.24 -8.79 -7.78
N VAL A 291 21.30 -8.16 -7.34
CA VAL A 291 22.00 -8.53 -6.10
C VAL A 291 21.55 -7.55 -5.02
N ASP A 292 21.18 -8.07 -3.85
CA ASP A 292 20.80 -7.24 -2.71
C ASP A 292 22.03 -6.89 -1.85
N ASP A 293 21.84 -5.95 -0.90
CA ASP A 293 22.90 -5.49 -0.01
C ASP A 293 23.45 -6.60 0.92
N ASP A 294 22.70 -7.69 1.06
CA ASP A 294 23.11 -8.87 1.86
C ASP A 294 23.88 -9.90 1.01
N GLY A 295 24.18 -9.59 -0.25
CA GLY A 295 24.93 -10.45 -1.16
C GLY A 295 24.12 -11.66 -1.63
N ALA A 296 22.84 -11.52 -1.88
CA ALA A 296 21.99 -12.56 -2.45
C ALA A 296 21.43 -12.17 -3.83
N ALA A 297 21.50 -13.10 -4.77
CA ALA A 297 20.96 -12.93 -6.11
C ALA A 297 19.46 -13.25 -6.16
N ARG A 298 18.69 -12.42 -6.87
CA ARG A 298 17.25 -12.54 -7.08
C ARG A 298 16.87 -12.21 -8.50
N LEU A 299 15.74 -12.74 -8.96
CA LEU A 299 15.15 -12.30 -10.22
C LEU A 299 14.72 -10.83 -10.12
N ALA A 300 15.04 -10.03 -11.13
CA ALA A 300 14.78 -8.61 -11.15
C ALA A 300 13.27 -8.27 -11.15
N HIS A 301 12.43 -9.16 -11.69
CA HIS A 301 10.99 -8.96 -11.71
C HIS A 301 10.25 -10.19 -11.14
N PRO A 302 9.26 -10.01 -10.26
CA PRO A 302 8.57 -11.13 -9.58
C PRO A 302 7.75 -12.02 -10.53
N LEU A 303 7.40 -11.58 -11.73
CA LEU A 303 6.75 -12.41 -12.75
C LEU A 303 7.72 -13.36 -13.46
N HIS A 304 9.02 -13.09 -13.43
CA HIS A 304 10.01 -13.94 -14.08
C HIS A 304 10.00 -15.37 -13.51
N GLY A 305 9.98 -15.49 -12.18
CA GLY A 305 9.92 -16.80 -11.51
C GLY A 305 8.76 -17.68 -11.95
N PRO A 306 7.50 -17.24 -11.88
CA PRO A 306 6.34 -17.99 -12.37
C PRO A 306 6.45 -18.44 -13.83
N VAL A 307 6.93 -17.57 -14.73
CA VAL A 307 7.08 -17.89 -16.16
C VAL A 307 8.17 -18.93 -16.38
N LEU A 308 9.33 -18.76 -15.76
CA LEU A 308 10.44 -19.71 -15.84
C LEU A 308 10.06 -21.08 -15.28
N ARG A 309 9.38 -21.13 -14.13
CA ARG A 309 8.87 -22.39 -13.55
C ARG A 309 7.91 -23.10 -14.47
N ALA A 310 7.01 -22.38 -15.11
CA ALA A 310 6.05 -22.96 -16.05
C ALA A 310 6.70 -23.43 -17.35
N ALA A 311 7.77 -22.78 -17.79
CA ALA A 311 8.53 -23.18 -18.96
C ALA A 311 9.53 -24.33 -18.68
N ALA A 312 9.84 -24.59 -17.42
CA ALA A 312 10.69 -25.70 -17.03
C ALA A 312 9.97 -27.04 -17.25
N GLY A 313 10.63 -27.99 -17.89
CA GLY A 313 10.10 -29.35 -18.04
C GLY A 313 9.96 -30.07 -16.69
N ARG A 314 9.08 -31.06 -16.58
CA ARG A 314 8.77 -31.79 -15.34
C ARG A 314 9.99 -32.32 -14.59
N LEU A 315 10.97 -32.89 -15.31
CA LEU A 315 12.19 -33.44 -14.72
C LEU A 315 13.07 -32.31 -14.13
N ARG A 316 13.22 -31.21 -14.86
CA ARG A 316 13.97 -30.04 -14.42
C ARG A 316 13.31 -29.39 -13.20
N ALA A 317 12.00 -29.22 -13.24
CA ALA A 317 11.23 -28.71 -12.12
C ALA A 317 11.42 -29.59 -10.86
N ARG A 318 11.33 -30.93 -10.97
CA ARG A 318 11.59 -31.83 -9.85
C ARG A 318 13.02 -31.72 -9.29
N ARG A 319 14.01 -31.55 -10.16
CA ARG A 319 15.41 -31.40 -9.75
C ARG A 319 15.65 -30.09 -9.00
N LEU A 320 14.98 -29.01 -9.43
CA LEU A 320 15.16 -27.65 -8.89
C LEU A 320 14.17 -27.30 -7.78
N ALA A 321 13.00 -27.98 -7.72
CA ALA A 321 11.99 -27.70 -6.72
C ALA A 321 12.52 -27.82 -5.30
N ARG A 322 12.23 -26.82 -4.50
CA ARG A 322 12.47 -26.86 -3.05
C ARG A 322 11.40 -27.73 -2.40
N THR A 323 11.83 -28.67 -1.59
CA THR A 323 10.95 -29.31 -0.60
C THR A 323 10.83 -28.37 0.61
N PRO A 324 9.78 -28.48 1.44
CA PRO A 324 9.67 -27.72 2.68
C PRO A 324 10.93 -27.77 3.53
N ASP A 325 11.56 -28.93 3.66
CA ASP A 325 12.82 -29.12 4.41
C ASP A 325 14.00 -28.32 3.82
N ARG A 326 14.03 -28.11 2.52
CA ARG A 326 15.05 -27.28 1.86
C ARG A 326 14.79 -25.78 1.96
N CYS A 327 13.55 -25.39 2.24
CA CYS A 327 13.20 -23.98 2.48
C CYS A 327 13.52 -23.54 3.91
N ALA A 328 13.61 -24.46 4.87
CA ALA A 328 13.80 -24.14 6.28
C ALA A 328 15.06 -23.27 6.55
N PRO A 329 16.27 -23.58 6.03
CA PRO A 329 17.42 -22.70 6.25
C PRO A 329 17.26 -21.29 5.68
N ALA A 330 16.64 -21.16 4.50
CA ALA A 330 16.39 -19.87 3.87
C ALA A 330 15.32 -19.07 4.64
N LEU A 331 14.28 -19.74 5.14
CA LEU A 331 13.26 -19.12 5.99
C LEU A 331 13.85 -18.63 7.31
N THR A 332 14.70 -19.45 7.95
CA THR A 332 15.42 -19.05 9.17
C THR A 332 16.32 -17.84 8.90
N ALA A 333 17.09 -17.84 7.81
CA ALA A 333 17.94 -16.71 7.44
C ALA A 333 17.14 -15.42 7.21
N GLU A 334 15.97 -15.51 6.58
CA GLU A 334 15.07 -14.35 6.43
C GLU A 334 14.52 -13.86 7.77
N THR A 335 14.13 -14.78 8.65
CA THR A 335 13.63 -14.45 9.99
C THR A 335 14.70 -13.78 10.84
N ASP A 336 15.94 -14.30 10.81
CA ASP A 336 17.08 -13.70 11.50
C ASP A 336 17.41 -12.30 10.93
N ALA A 337 17.34 -12.13 9.62
CA ALA A 337 17.52 -10.83 8.99
C ALA A 337 16.47 -9.82 9.44
N LEU A 338 15.20 -10.22 9.52
CA LEU A 338 14.11 -9.36 10.03
C LEU A 338 14.33 -9.00 11.51
N ASN A 339 14.73 -9.96 12.36
CA ASN A 339 15.05 -9.71 13.76
C ASN A 339 16.20 -8.72 13.91
N ARG A 340 17.33 -8.94 13.21
CA ARG A 340 18.48 -8.01 13.23
C ARG A 340 18.08 -6.58 12.82
N ARG A 341 17.19 -6.43 11.86
CA ARG A 341 16.69 -5.11 11.45
C ARG A 341 15.82 -4.47 12.53
N ILE A 342 14.93 -5.23 13.16
CA ILE A 342 14.13 -4.74 14.30
C ILE A 342 15.07 -4.27 15.43
N GLU A 343 16.09 -5.04 15.77
CA GLU A 343 17.08 -4.70 16.80
C GLU A 343 17.87 -3.42 16.48
N ARG A 344 18.21 -3.22 15.21
CA ARG A 344 18.87 -1.99 14.72
C ARG A 344 17.94 -0.79 14.55
N ALA A 345 16.67 -0.92 14.94
CA ALA A 345 15.64 0.07 14.72
C ALA A 345 15.56 0.55 13.24
N ASP A 346 15.61 -0.39 12.29
CA ASP A 346 15.46 -0.16 10.86
C ASP A 346 14.43 -1.13 10.28
N VAL A 347 13.21 -0.67 10.07
CA VAL A 347 12.12 -1.48 9.52
C VAL A 347 11.71 -1.04 8.12
N ARG A 348 12.62 -0.46 7.35
CA ARG A 348 12.39 -0.17 5.93
C ARG A 348 12.01 -1.45 5.17
N ALA A 349 11.40 -1.28 3.98
CA ALA A 349 11.01 -2.43 3.16
C ALA A 349 12.20 -3.37 2.95
N PHE A 350 11.99 -4.62 3.32
CA PHE A 350 12.98 -5.68 3.19
C PHE A 350 12.35 -6.88 2.47
N PRO A 351 12.95 -7.38 1.40
CA PRO A 351 12.43 -8.53 0.69
C PRO A 351 12.64 -9.80 1.52
N ALA A 352 11.56 -10.50 1.80
CA ALA A 352 11.58 -11.78 2.51
C ALA A 352 10.67 -12.79 1.78
N PRO A 353 11.07 -13.23 0.57
CA PRO A 353 10.18 -13.92 -0.37
C PRO A 353 9.83 -15.35 0.03
N VAL A 354 10.66 -16.05 0.81
CA VAL A 354 10.47 -17.48 1.08
C VAL A 354 9.18 -17.71 1.87
N GLY A 355 8.94 -16.94 2.92
CA GLY A 355 7.69 -17.04 3.68
C GLY A 355 6.47 -16.71 2.84
N GLU A 356 6.57 -15.68 2.00
CA GLU A 356 5.48 -15.29 1.09
C GLU A 356 5.21 -16.37 0.02
N TRP A 357 6.22 -17.06 -0.45
CA TRP A 357 6.05 -18.18 -1.37
C TRP A 357 5.35 -19.36 -0.72
N LEU A 358 5.76 -19.71 0.51
CA LEU A 358 5.10 -20.79 1.25
C LEU A 358 3.61 -20.52 1.39
N VAL A 359 3.23 -19.32 1.81
CA VAL A 359 1.83 -18.91 1.89
C VAL A 359 1.16 -18.94 0.51
N ALA A 360 1.83 -18.40 -0.52
CA ALA A 360 1.29 -18.35 -1.87
C ALA A 360 1.03 -19.74 -2.45
N GLU A 361 1.83 -20.73 -2.11
CA GLU A 361 1.68 -22.13 -2.54
C GLU A 361 0.73 -22.92 -1.62
N GLY A 362 0.20 -22.30 -0.57
CA GLY A 362 -0.70 -22.93 0.39
C GLY A 362 0.03 -23.74 1.47
N ALA A 363 1.36 -23.66 1.54
CA ALA A 363 2.14 -24.30 2.58
C ALA A 363 1.99 -23.54 3.90
N ARG A 364 2.24 -24.23 5.01
CA ARG A 364 2.21 -23.61 6.34
C ARG A 364 3.55 -22.98 6.67
N VAL A 365 3.52 -21.81 7.29
CA VAL A 365 4.70 -21.12 7.82
C VAL A 365 4.79 -21.42 9.32
N PRO A 366 5.98 -21.78 9.86
CA PRO A 366 6.14 -21.97 11.29
C PRO A 366 5.69 -20.75 12.09
N ALA A 367 5.05 -20.96 13.24
CA ALA A 367 4.43 -19.87 14.01
C ALA A 367 5.46 -18.79 14.43
N GLY A 368 6.66 -19.19 14.85
CA GLY A 368 7.72 -18.25 15.21
C GLY A 368 8.16 -17.35 14.05
N ASP A 369 8.29 -17.90 12.84
CA ASP A 369 8.64 -17.12 11.63
C ASP A 369 7.49 -16.16 11.25
N ALA A 370 6.26 -16.61 11.36
CA ALA A 370 5.07 -15.80 11.10
C ALA A 370 4.93 -14.65 12.11
N ALA A 371 5.22 -14.90 13.39
CA ALA A 371 5.19 -13.88 14.45
C ALA A 371 6.23 -12.77 14.19
N VAL A 372 7.46 -13.11 13.78
CA VAL A 372 8.49 -12.10 13.44
C VAL A 372 8.05 -11.26 12.25
N ARG A 373 7.43 -11.87 11.22
CA ARG A 373 6.88 -11.14 10.07
C ARG A 373 5.72 -10.23 10.48
N ALA A 374 4.84 -10.71 11.35
CA ALA A 374 3.74 -9.92 11.90
C ALA A 374 4.29 -8.70 12.66
N ARG A 375 5.29 -8.90 13.54
CA ARG A 375 5.96 -7.82 14.26
C ARG A 375 6.60 -6.81 13.33
N PHE A 376 7.35 -7.27 12.34
CA PHE A 376 8.01 -6.39 11.36
C PHE A 376 6.97 -5.57 10.57
N ALA A 377 5.87 -6.18 10.13
CA ALA A 377 4.80 -5.49 9.43
C ALA A 377 4.10 -4.45 10.34
N ARG A 378 3.81 -4.79 11.60
CA ARG A 378 3.20 -3.87 12.58
C ARG A 378 4.09 -2.66 12.85
N LEU A 379 5.38 -2.86 13.07
CA LEU A 379 6.34 -1.78 13.28
C LEU A 379 6.42 -0.83 12.10
N ARG A 380 6.15 -1.30 10.89
CA ARG A 380 6.03 -0.48 9.67
C ARG A 380 4.67 0.22 9.54
N GLY A 381 3.75 0.06 10.48
CA GLY A 381 2.39 0.57 10.40
C GLY A 381 1.44 -0.26 9.51
N ARG A 382 1.84 -1.44 9.06
CA ARG A 382 1.03 -2.32 8.22
C ARG A 382 0.19 -3.28 9.07
N LEU A 383 -0.80 -2.72 9.72
CA LEU A 383 -1.56 -3.44 10.75
C LEU A 383 -2.37 -4.62 10.20
N ARG A 384 -2.97 -4.47 9.03
CA ARG A 384 -3.71 -5.56 8.38
C ARG A 384 -2.78 -6.69 7.92
N GLU A 385 -1.63 -6.34 7.36
CA GLU A 385 -0.59 -7.30 6.99
C GLU A 385 -0.08 -8.04 8.23
N ALA A 386 0.19 -7.33 9.33
CA ALA A 386 0.62 -7.91 10.59
C ALA A 386 -0.40 -8.92 11.12
N ALA A 387 -1.67 -8.56 11.14
CA ALA A 387 -2.75 -9.46 11.54
C ALA A 387 -2.89 -10.68 10.62
N ALA A 388 -2.63 -10.52 9.31
CA ALA A 388 -2.68 -11.63 8.37
C ALA A 388 -1.52 -12.62 8.58
N TRP A 389 -0.30 -12.12 8.81
CA TRP A 389 0.85 -12.97 9.17
C TRP A 389 0.65 -13.69 10.50
N ALA A 390 0.16 -13.00 11.52
CA ALA A 390 -0.12 -13.62 12.82
C ALA A 390 -1.15 -14.78 12.68
N ARG A 391 -2.22 -14.58 11.89
CA ARG A 391 -3.20 -15.65 11.60
C ARG A 391 -2.59 -16.80 10.81
N GLU A 392 -1.67 -16.53 9.89
CA GLU A 392 -0.98 -17.60 9.15
C GLU A 392 -0.17 -18.48 10.10
N GLY A 393 0.52 -17.90 11.10
CA GLY A 393 1.19 -18.65 12.16
C GLY A 393 0.22 -19.45 13.02
N LEU A 394 -0.93 -18.88 13.38
CA LEU A 394 -1.98 -19.57 14.15
C LEU A 394 -2.65 -20.72 13.38
N ARG A 395 -2.53 -20.77 12.06
CA ARG A 395 -2.94 -21.97 11.29
C ARG A 395 -2.02 -23.17 11.56
N GLN A 396 -0.76 -22.92 11.91
CA GLN A 396 0.21 -23.95 12.26
C GLN A 396 0.09 -24.34 13.74
N ASP A 397 0.03 -23.35 14.62
CA ASP A 397 -0.14 -23.51 16.07
C ASP A 397 -1.14 -22.48 16.58
N ALA A 398 -2.37 -22.91 16.84
CA ALA A 398 -3.47 -22.05 17.28
C ALA A 398 -3.23 -21.39 18.65
N GLY A 399 -2.32 -21.95 19.46
CA GLY A 399 -1.98 -21.47 20.79
C GLY A 399 -0.71 -20.64 20.86
N ASP A 400 -0.02 -20.38 19.74
CA ASP A 400 1.25 -19.65 19.77
C ASP A 400 1.13 -18.25 20.38
N PRO A 401 1.80 -17.98 21.52
CA PRO A 401 1.60 -16.74 22.26
C PRO A 401 2.14 -15.51 21.53
N ALA A 402 3.17 -15.67 20.69
CA ALA A 402 3.75 -14.56 19.95
C ALA A 402 2.80 -14.12 18.82
N CYS A 403 2.22 -15.05 18.08
CA CYS A 403 1.20 -14.76 17.07
C CYS A 403 -0.06 -14.15 17.68
N LEU A 404 -0.54 -14.67 18.81
CA LEU A 404 -1.68 -14.10 19.52
C LEU A 404 -1.41 -12.67 19.99
N THR A 405 -0.23 -12.40 20.51
CA THR A 405 0.20 -11.07 20.93
C THR A 405 0.24 -10.09 19.75
N GLU A 406 0.87 -10.46 18.64
CA GLU A 406 0.95 -9.59 17.46
C GLU A 406 -0.43 -9.35 16.83
N LEU A 407 -1.32 -10.35 16.84
CA LEU A 407 -2.70 -10.20 16.38
C LEU A 407 -3.47 -9.21 17.25
N ALA A 408 -3.36 -9.32 18.58
CA ALA A 408 -4.00 -8.41 19.52
C ALA A 408 -3.47 -6.98 19.40
N LEU A 409 -2.15 -6.79 19.23
CA LEU A 409 -1.53 -5.49 19.02
C LEU A 409 -2.00 -4.85 17.71
N ALA A 410 -2.02 -5.60 16.62
CA ALA A 410 -2.46 -5.10 15.33
C ALA A 410 -3.95 -4.70 15.37
N ALA A 411 -4.82 -5.51 15.97
CA ALA A 411 -6.23 -5.22 16.14
C ALA A 411 -6.45 -3.96 16.99
N SER A 412 -5.81 -3.88 18.16
CA SER A 412 -5.95 -2.72 19.06
C SER A 412 -5.45 -1.42 18.41
N GLN A 413 -4.32 -1.44 17.68
CA GLN A 413 -3.81 -0.26 16.99
C GLN A 413 -4.67 0.14 15.76
N SER A 414 -5.50 -0.78 15.25
CA SER A 414 -6.53 -0.49 14.25
C SER A 414 -7.86 -0.01 14.87
N GLY A 415 -7.95 0.05 16.19
CA GLY A 415 -9.17 0.42 16.92
C GLY A 415 -10.23 -0.70 16.98
N GLU A 416 -9.85 -1.94 16.71
CA GLU A 416 -10.69 -3.11 16.93
C GLU A 416 -10.53 -3.60 18.38
N VAL A 417 -11.63 -3.79 19.09
CA VAL A 417 -11.59 -4.44 20.42
C VAL A 417 -11.33 -5.93 20.19
N PRO A 418 -10.21 -6.50 20.66
CA PRO A 418 -10.00 -7.92 20.56
C PRO A 418 -11.17 -8.66 21.22
N ALA A 419 -11.73 -9.67 20.52
CA ALA A 419 -12.77 -10.52 21.13
C ALA A 419 -12.22 -11.09 22.44
N ALA A 420 -12.98 -10.94 23.53
CA ALA A 420 -12.61 -11.53 24.81
C ALA A 420 -12.44 -13.04 24.62
N ASP A 421 -11.34 -13.56 25.14
CA ASP A 421 -11.00 -14.98 25.08
C ASP A 421 -12.19 -15.79 25.61
N PRO A 422 -12.80 -16.71 24.84
CA PRO A 422 -13.87 -17.56 25.37
C PRO A 422 -13.37 -18.61 26.40
N GLY A 423 -12.06 -18.56 26.75
CA GLY A 423 -11.39 -19.50 27.67
C GLY A 423 -11.23 -19.05 29.12
N GLY A 424 -11.84 -17.94 29.53
CA GLY A 424 -11.90 -17.56 30.95
C GLY A 424 -12.89 -18.46 31.73
N GLY A 425 -12.54 -19.72 31.86
CA GLY A 425 -13.26 -20.66 32.73
C GLY A 425 -13.32 -20.12 34.15
N GLN A 426 -14.55 -19.90 34.64
CA GLN A 426 -14.85 -19.65 36.04
C GLN A 426 -14.15 -20.70 36.90
N ALA A 427 -13.17 -20.26 37.69
CA ALA A 427 -12.65 -21.08 38.77
C ALA A 427 -13.77 -21.31 39.77
N HIS A 428 -14.31 -22.51 39.78
CA HIS A 428 -15.15 -22.99 40.90
C HIS A 428 -14.24 -23.22 42.12
N PRO A 429 -14.54 -22.67 43.29
CA PRO A 429 -13.85 -23.00 44.51
C PRO A 429 -14.52 -24.24 45.12
N GLY A 430 -13.83 -25.33 45.17
CA GLY A 430 -14.31 -26.48 45.98
C GLY A 430 -13.59 -27.79 45.67
N GLY A 431 -12.80 -28.28 46.63
CA GLY A 431 -12.38 -29.67 46.70
C GLY A 431 -10.89 -29.87 47.05
N GLY A 432 -10.59 -30.04 48.32
CA GLY A 432 -9.28 -30.33 48.88
C GLY A 432 -8.79 -31.79 48.66
N PRO A 433 -7.81 -32.29 49.40
CA PRO A 433 -6.56 -32.82 48.90
C PRO A 433 -6.41 -34.35 48.99
N ALA A 434 -5.59 -34.93 48.10
CA ALA A 434 -4.92 -36.21 48.33
C ALA A 434 -3.76 -36.27 47.29
N GLY A 435 -2.52 -36.22 47.68
CA GLY A 435 -1.81 -37.28 48.35
C GLY A 435 -0.87 -37.97 47.36
N ALA A 436 0.46 -37.78 47.55
CA ALA A 436 1.56 -38.74 47.34
C ALA A 436 2.43 -38.70 46.09
N ARG A 437 3.60 -38.33 46.31
CA ARG A 437 4.91 -39.03 46.26
C ARG A 437 5.89 -38.57 45.20
N ALA A 438 7.05 -38.26 45.80
CA ALA A 438 8.36 -37.90 45.25
C ALA A 438 8.94 -38.95 44.28
N GLY A 439 9.69 -38.42 43.30
CA GLY A 439 10.69 -39.13 42.51
C GLY A 439 11.80 -38.16 42.15
N GLU A 440 12.81 -38.08 42.97
CA GLU A 440 14.09 -37.43 42.71
C GLU A 440 14.85 -38.14 41.61
N THR A 441 15.43 -37.41 40.66
CA THR A 441 16.74 -37.77 40.07
C THR A 441 17.45 -36.51 39.50
N PRO A 442 18.77 -36.49 39.37
CA PRO A 442 19.58 -35.39 39.84
C PRO A 442 20.04 -34.41 38.76
N ALA A 443 20.45 -33.23 39.23
CA ALA A 443 21.03 -32.12 38.52
C ALA A 443 22.29 -32.50 37.74
N VAL A 444 22.33 -32.12 36.45
CA VAL A 444 23.54 -31.89 35.72
C VAL A 444 23.72 -30.37 35.58
N ARG A 445 24.77 -29.86 36.22
CA ARG A 445 25.25 -28.49 36.07
C ARG A 445 25.87 -28.36 34.67
N GLY A 446 25.35 -27.47 33.87
CA GLY A 446 25.91 -26.98 32.63
C GLY A 446 25.99 -25.46 32.68
N ASP A 447 27.14 -24.96 32.39
CA ASP A 447 27.65 -23.59 32.49
C ASP A 447 26.80 -22.54 31.80
N GLY A 448 26.91 -21.32 32.37
CA GLY A 448 26.11 -20.15 32.00
C GLY A 448 26.25 -19.67 30.57
N ASP A 449 25.13 -19.48 29.95
CA ASP A 449 24.95 -18.63 28.81
C ASP A 449 23.97 -17.48 29.21
N HIS A 450 24.55 -16.30 29.38
CA HIS A 450 23.80 -15.08 29.68
C HIS A 450 23.00 -14.69 28.41
N ARG A 451 21.83 -15.26 28.23
CA ARG A 451 20.80 -14.69 27.38
C ARG A 451 20.16 -13.51 28.12
N PRO A 452 20.14 -12.29 27.53
CA PRO A 452 19.42 -11.18 28.12
C PRO A 452 17.93 -11.55 28.20
N ASP A 453 17.34 -11.33 29.36
CA ASP A 453 15.94 -11.57 29.69
C ASP A 453 15.03 -11.00 28.59
N ARG A 454 14.27 -11.87 27.94
CA ARG A 454 13.22 -11.53 27.02
C ARG A 454 12.13 -10.81 27.80
N PRO A 455 11.78 -9.54 27.52
CA PRO A 455 10.69 -8.89 28.23
C PRO A 455 9.39 -9.67 27.99
N ALA A 456 8.63 -9.89 29.06
CA ALA A 456 7.37 -10.60 29.05
C ALA A 456 6.41 -10.04 28.00
N SER A 457 6.11 -10.84 26.98
CA SER A 457 5.36 -10.47 25.77
C SER A 457 3.88 -10.11 25.98
N GLY A 458 3.36 -10.11 27.19
CA GLY A 458 1.94 -9.83 27.50
C GLY A 458 1.59 -8.36 27.80
N GLY A 459 2.57 -7.54 28.22
CA GLY A 459 2.30 -6.19 28.69
C GLY A 459 1.87 -5.20 27.60
N GLY A 460 2.45 -5.29 26.40
CA GLY A 460 2.13 -4.40 25.28
C GLY A 460 0.70 -4.58 24.77
N ALA A 461 0.23 -5.80 24.60
CA ALA A 461 -1.14 -6.07 24.16
C ALA A 461 -2.18 -5.56 25.17
N ALA A 462 -1.91 -5.70 26.48
CA ALA A 462 -2.77 -5.18 27.54
C ALA A 462 -2.86 -3.63 27.49
N ALA A 463 -1.72 -2.95 27.25
CA ALA A 463 -1.69 -1.49 27.12
C ALA A 463 -2.58 -0.99 25.98
N TRP A 464 -2.43 -1.55 24.79
CA TRP A 464 -3.20 -1.13 23.63
C TRP A 464 -4.68 -1.55 23.74
N THR A 465 -4.99 -2.68 24.36
CA THR A 465 -6.37 -3.08 24.65
C THR A 465 -7.05 -2.13 25.62
N ALA A 466 -6.35 -1.66 26.67
CA ALA A 466 -6.86 -0.64 27.58
C ALA A 466 -7.07 0.70 26.86
N ALA A 467 -6.12 1.11 26.01
CA ALA A 467 -6.23 2.33 25.21
C ALA A 467 -7.47 2.34 24.30
N VAL A 468 -7.76 1.22 23.61
CA VAL A 468 -8.96 1.10 22.76
C VAL A 468 -10.26 1.20 23.56
N ARG A 469 -10.26 0.73 24.81
CA ARG A 469 -11.40 0.84 25.72
C ARG A 469 -11.57 2.23 26.34
N GLY A 470 -10.63 3.16 26.06
CA GLY A 470 -10.62 4.51 26.60
C GLY A 470 -9.99 4.64 27.99
N ASP A 471 -9.43 3.56 28.56
CA ASP A 471 -8.69 3.58 29.81
C ASP A 471 -7.21 3.93 29.54
N LEU A 472 -6.94 5.22 29.35
CA LEU A 472 -5.59 5.71 29.06
C LEU A 472 -4.65 5.54 30.28
N ASP A 473 -5.14 5.71 31.50
CA ASP A 473 -4.32 5.53 32.71
C ASP A 473 -3.92 4.06 32.89
N GLY A 474 -4.85 3.14 32.66
CA GLY A 474 -4.57 1.71 32.63
C GLY A 474 -3.62 1.33 31.53
N ALA A 475 -3.79 1.92 30.34
CA ALA A 475 -2.90 1.72 29.20
C ALA A 475 -1.46 2.16 29.50
N VAL A 476 -1.27 3.36 30.07
CA VAL A 476 0.04 3.87 30.44
C VAL A 476 0.69 3.02 31.54
N ARG A 477 -0.07 2.59 32.53
CA ARG A 477 0.45 1.66 33.57
C ARG A 477 0.91 0.33 32.96
N ALA A 478 0.13 -0.26 32.08
CA ALA A 478 0.47 -1.50 31.40
C ALA A 478 1.70 -1.34 30.48
N ALA A 479 1.78 -0.23 29.73
CA ALA A 479 2.94 0.11 28.90
C ALA A 479 4.22 0.27 29.71
N THR A 480 4.14 0.93 30.88
CA THR A 480 5.29 1.11 31.77
C THR A 480 5.90 -0.22 32.23
N ASN A 481 5.07 -1.22 32.48
CA ASN A 481 5.49 -2.55 32.90
C ASN A 481 5.88 -3.45 31.71
N GLY A 482 5.45 -3.12 30.48
CA GLY A 482 5.76 -3.84 29.26
C GLY A 482 6.82 -3.12 28.41
N ASP A 483 6.42 -2.61 27.23
CA ASP A 483 7.29 -1.82 26.35
C ASP A 483 7.23 -0.33 26.75
N PRO A 484 8.32 0.24 27.30
CA PRO A 484 8.35 1.63 27.73
C PRO A 484 8.11 2.62 26.60
N TYR A 485 8.39 2.25 25.35
CA TYR A 485 8.15 3.13 24.22
C TYR A 485 6.64 3.30 23.93
N ASP A 486 5.83 2.30 24.24
CA ASP A 486 4.37 2.44 24.14
C ASP A 486 3.83 3.53 25.10
N ALA A 487 4.47 3.75 26.26
CA ALA A 487 4.11 4.85 27.15
C ALA A 487 4.36 6.23 26.49
N VAL A 488 5.47 6.39 25.74
CA VAL A 488 5.75 7.61 24.95
C VAL A 488 4.69 7.84 23.88
N ARG A 489 4.32 6.79 23.16
CA ARG A 489 3.28 6.81 22.12
C ARG A 489 1.90 7.18 22.69
N LEU A 490 1.63 6.75 23.92
CA LEU A 490 0.42 7.11 24.68
C LEU A 490 0.48 8.50 25.35
N GLY A 491 1.58 9.23 25.19
CA GLY A 491 1.71 10.61 25.69
C GLY A 491 2.29 10.74 27.11
N ALA A 492 2.89 9.67 27.65
CA ALA A 492 3.47 9.64 28.99
C ALA A 492 5.01 9.40 28.95
N PRO A 493 5.81 10.36 28.45
CA PRO A 493 7.26 10.19 28.25
C PRO A 493 8.02 9.95 29.58
N ASP A 494 7.57 10.53 30.69
CA ASP A 494 8.23 10.39 31.99
C ASP A 494 8.26 8.93 32.49
N ARG A 495 7.30 8.11 32.06
CA ARG A 495 7.24 6.68 32.39
C ARG A 495 8.30 5.84 31.65
N ALA A 496 8.93 6.41 30.63
CA ALA A 496 9.97 5.77 29.83
C ALA A 496 11.38 6.33 30.11
N ALA A 497 11.50 7.30 31.01
CA ALA A 497 12.75 7.99 31.28
C ALA A 497 13.91 7.02 31.65
N GLY A 498 15.05 7.17 30.96
CA GLY A 498 16.25 6.36 31.18
C GLY A 498 16.17 4.91 30.70
N ARG A 499 15.05 4.48 30.11
CA ARG A 499 14.83 3.09 29.64
C ARG A 499 14.93 2.92 28.14
N LEU A 500 15.02 4.02 27.40
CA LEU A 500 15.06 4.04 25.93
C LEU A 500 16.42 4.50 25.43
N THR A 501 16.75 4.12 24.19
CA THR A 501 17.98 4.53 23.50
C THR A 501 17.68 5.03 22.08
N GLY A 502 18.64 5.75 21.49
CA GLY A 502 18.55 6.19 20.09
C GLY A 502 17.35 7.07 19.78
N VAL A 503 16.70 6.85 18.65
CA VAL A 503 15.55 7.64 18.18
C VAL A 503 14.37 7.59 19.15
N PHE A 504 14.18 6.48 19.86
CA PHE A 504 13.09 6.30 20.82
C PHE A 504 13.30 7.14 22.08
N ALA A 505 14.55 7.26 22.58
CA ALA A 505 14.91 8.18 23.66
C ALA A 505 14.73 9.63 23.21
N ALA A 506 15.22 10.00 22.02
CA ALA A 506 15.03 11.33 21.46
C ALA A 506 13.56 11.73 21.35
N HIS A 507 12.67 10.76 21.03
CA HIS A 507 11.22 10.98 21.01
C HIS A 507 10.68 11.30 22.42
N ALA A 508 11.02 10.48 23.40
CA ALA A 508 10.61 10.69 24.78
C ALA A 508 11.07 12.07 25.31
N ASP A 509 12.32 12.42 25.07
CA ASP A 509 12.91 13.70 25.50
C ASP A 509 12.26 14.91 24.83
N ALA A 510 11.99 14.84 23.52
CA ALA A 510 11.33 15.94 22.81
C ALA A 510 9.88 16.12 23.29
N LEU A 511 9.18 15.02 23.55
CA LEU A 511 7.81 15.04 24.05
C LEU A 511 7.75 15.58 25.49
N ALA A 512 8.65 15.15 26.37
CA ALA A 512 8.72 15.63 27.77
C ALA A 512 8.98 17.14 27.86
N ARG A 513 9.79 17.69 26.94
CA ARG A 513 10.07 19.13 26.88
C ARG A 513 9.00 19.95 26.12
N GLY A 514 8.02 19.30 25.48
CA GLY A 514 7.08 19.99 24.59
C GLY A 514 7.77 20.65 23.40
N ASP A 515 8.89 20.07 22.91
CA ASP A 515 9.68 20.60 21.80
C ASP A 515 9.06 20.19 20.45
N GLY A 516 8.16 21.03 19.93
CA GLY A 516 7.49 20.77 18.64
C GLY A 516 8.48 20.55 17.49
N PRO A 517 9.46 21.44 17.23
CA PRO A 517 10.50 21.20 16.23
C PRO A 517 11.33 19.94 16.47
N GLY A 518 11.60 19.58 17.72
CA GLY A 518 12.27 18.34 18.11
C GLY A 518 11.46 17.11 17.72
N LEU A 519 10.15 17.13 17.99
CA LEU A 519 9.23 16.06 17.59
C LEU A 519 9.14 15.90 16.08
N ASP A 520 9.14 16.99 15.31
CA ASP A 520 9.16 16.90 13.83
C ASP A 520 10.45 16.25 13.32
N ARG A 521 11.63 16.59 13.87
CA ARG A 521 12.90 15.93 13.49
C ARG A 521 12.90 14.45 13.83
N VAL A 522 12.38 14.09 14.99
CA VAL A 522 12.24 12.68 15.40
C VAL A 522 11.28 11.95 14.47
N ALA A 523 10.16 12.54 14.11
CA ALA A 523 9.20 11.95 13.17
C ALA A 523 9.84 11.70 11.80
N GLU A 524 10.61 12.63 11.27
CA GLU A 524 11.36 12.47 10.02
C GLU A 524 12.40 11.34 10.11
N GLU A 525 13.07 11.18 11.25
CA GLU A 525 14.01 10.08 11.50
C GLU A 525 13.29 8.73 11.57
N LEU A 526 12.15 8.65 12.27
CA LEU A 526 11.32 7.45 12.34
C LEU A 526 10.80 7.05 10.95
N GLU A 527 10.36 8.02 10.15
CA GLU A 527 9.92 7.77 8.76
C GLU A 527 11.08 7.23 7.92
N ARG A 528 12.27 7.83 7.99
CA ARG A 528 13.47 7.34 7.27
C ARG A 528 13.83 5.91 7.65
N ARG A 529 13.60 5.50 8.89
CA ARG A 529 13.82 4.14 9.40
C ARG A 529 12.66 3.19 9.11
N GLY A 530 11.56 3.67 8.53
CA GLY A 530 10.40 2.87 8.15
C GLY A 530 9.30 2.73 9.20
N PHE A 531 9.42 3.37 10.38
CA PHE A 531 8.41 3.37 11.45
C PHE A 531 7.28 4.36 11.15
N LEU A 532 6.49 4.09 10.12
CA LEU A 532 5.51 5.06 9.60
C LEU A 532 4.44 5.45 10.63
N LEU A 533 3.93 4.48 11.39
CA LEU A 533 2.93 4.77 12.44
C LEU A 533 3.52 5.62 13.56
N PHE A 534 4.72 5.31 14.01
CA PHE A 534 5.40 6.07 15.05
C PHE A 534 5.72 7.49 14.59
N ALA A 535 6.12 7.66 13.33
CA ALA A 535 6.34 8.97 12.72
C ALA A 535 5.04 9.78 12.64
N ALA A 536 3.92 9.15 12.26
CA ALA A 536 2.61 9.80 12.25
C ALA A 536 2.19 10.27 13.65
N GLU A 537 2.40 9.43 14.67
CA GLU A 537 2.12 9.75 16.08
C GLU A 537 3.01 10.89 16.60
N ALA A 538 4.31 10.86 16.30
CA ALA A 538 5.23 11.94 16.70
C ALA A 538 4.86 13.29 16.05
N HIS A 539 4.52 13.32 14.77
CA HIS A 539 3.98 14.53 14.14
C HIS A 539 2.64 14.96 14.75
N ALA A 540 1.76 14.03 15.12
CA ALA A 540 0.51 14.34 15.80
C ALA A 540 0.73 14.98 17.18
N GLN A 541 1.73 14.49 17.92
CA GLN A 541 2.15 15.06 19.19
C GLN A 541 2.81 16.44 18.97
N ALA A 542 3.60 16.62 17.89
CA ALA A 542 4.18 17.91 17.51
C ALA A 542 3.12 19.00 17.26
N VAL A 543 1.95 18.64 16.69
CA VAL A 543 0.83 19.58 16.49
C VAL A 543 0.43 20.27 17.79
N ARG A 544 0.45 19.54 18.92
CA ARG A 544 0.10 20.07 20.25
C ARG A 544 1.25 20.88 20.86
N ALA A 545 2.50 20.52 20.54
CA ALA A 545 3.69 21.14 21.10
C ALA A 545 4.10 22.45 20.40
N HIS A 546 3.72 22.62 19.12
CA HIS A 546 4.02 23.84 18.39
C HIS A 546 3.22 25.05 18.87
N ARG A 547 3.93 26.15 19.14
CA ARG A 547 3.33 27.47 19.43
C ARG A 547 2.96 28.21 18.14
N ASP A 548 3.72 28.00 17.05
CA ASP A 548 3.43 28.60 15.74
C ASP A 548 2.33 27.83 15.01
N PRO A 549 1.20 28.47 14.66
CA PRO A 549 0.10 27.85 13.95
C PRO A 549 0.46 27.34 12.53
N ARG A 550 1.50 27.89 11.90
CA ARG A 550 1.96 27.44 10.59
C ARG A 550 2.71 26.11 10.71
N ALA A 551 3.64 26.03 11.67
CA ALA A 551 4.36 24.79 11.97
C ALA A 551 3.38 23.67 12.41
N ALA A 552 2.42 23.98 13.29
CA ALA A 552 1.38 23.03 13.69
C ALA A 552 0.56 22.50 12.50
N ARG A 553 0.21 23.35 11.52
CA ARG A 553 -0.48 22.92 10.30
C ARG A 553 0.39 22.01 9.43
N THR A 554 1.69 22.32 9.31
CA THR A 554 2.63 21.49 8.54
C THR A 554 2.78 20.11 9.18
N ALA A 555 3.01 20.05 10.51
CA ALA A 555 3.08 18.80 11.27
C ALA A 555 1.78 17.97 11.10
N ARG A 556 0.62 18.63 11.18
CA ARG A 556 -0.68 17.99 10.97
C ARG A 556 -0.81 17.37 9.57
N THR A 557 -0.43 18.11 8.52
CA THR A 557 -0.49 17.62 7.14
C THR A 557 0.39 16.38 6.97
N ARG A 558 1.60 16.39 7.53
CA ARG A 558 2.53 15.25 7.52
C ARG A 558 1.97 14.06 8.30
N ALA A 559 1.43 14.29 9.50
CA ALA A 559 0.82 13.25 10.32
C ALA A 559 -0.34 12.55 9.59
N VAL A 560 -1.24 13.31 8.96
CA VAL A 560 -2.37 12.77 8.19
C VAL A 560 -1.88 11.97 6.97
N ALA A 561 -0.89 12.49 6.25
CA ALA A 561 -0.32 11.80 5.08
C ALA A 561 0.30 10.45 5.48
N LEU A 562 1.03 10.39 6.59
CA LEU A 562 1.62 9.16 7.10
C LEU A 562 0.56 8.19 7.65
N ALA A 563 -0.42 8.70 8.41
CA ALA A 563 -1.49 7.87 8.98
C ALA A 563 -2.32 7.17 7.90
N ARG A 564 -2.56 7.80 6.75
CA ARG A 564 -3.21 7.18 5.59
C ARG A 564 -2.46 5.95 5.07
N ARG A 565 -1.13 5.93 5.22
CA ARG A 565 -0.26 4.81 4.82
C ARG A 565 -0.22 3.67 5.85
N CYS A 566 -0.87 3.85 7.02
CA CYS A 566 -0.83 2.91 8.14
C CYS A 566 -2.09 2.02 8.26
N GLU A 567 -2.73 1.69 7.13
CA GLU A 567 -3.79 0.67 7.00
C GLU A 567 -4.94 0.77 8.02
N GLY A 568 -5.39 1.99 8.28
CA GLY A 568 -6.51 2.23 9.19
C GLY A 568 -6.10 2.35 10.66
N ALA A 569 -4.83 2.68 10.92
CA ALA A 569 -4.34 2.91 12.27
C ALA A 569 -5.18 3.97 13.02
N ARG A 570 -5.51 3.65 14.26
CA ARG A 570 -6.38 4.44 15.12
C ARG A 570 -5.82 4.42 16.54
N THR A 571 -4.78 5.20 16.74
CA THR A 571 -4.14 5.33 18.06
C THR A 571 -4.57 6.62 18.76
N PRO A 572 -4.46 6.74 20.10
CA PRO A 572 -4.82 7.96 20.84
C PRO A 572 -4.12 9.21 20.30
N ALA A 573 -2.86 9.12 19.89
CA ALA A 573 -2.14 10.27 19.33
C ALA A 573 -2.76 10.76 18.01
N LEU A 574 -3.25 9.84 17.16
CA LEU A 574 -3.88 10.17 15.87
C LEU A 574 -5.33 10.64 16.00
N SER A 575 -6.03 10.27 17.08
CA SER A 575 -7.43 10.64 17.32
C SER A 575 -7.64 12.16 17.33
N ALA A 576 -6.68 12.89 17.87
CA ALA A 576 -6.70 14.35 17.91
C ALA A 576 -6.64 15.01 16.52
N LEU A 577 -5.99 14.37 15.55
CA LEU A 577 -5.94 14.85 14.16
C LEU A 577 -7.31 14.80 13.50
N VAL A 578 -8.04 13.72 13.74
CA VAL A 578 -9.35 13.45 13.16
C VAL A 578 -10.40 14.41 13.73
N LEU A 579 -10.38 14.65 15.03
CA LEU A 579 -11.28 15.62 15.69
C LEU A 579 -11.09 17.06 15.19
N GLY A 580 -9.90 17.40 14.69
CA GLY A 580 -9.62 18.69 14.09
C GLY A 580 -10.37 19.01 12.79
N GLU A 581 -10.89 17.99 12.10
CA GLU A 581 -11.71 18.15 10.88
C GLU A 581 -13.18 18.46 11.20
N LEU A 582 -13.60 18.26 12.43
CA LEU A 582 -14.94 18.57 12.87
C LEU A 582 -15.11 20.07 13.16
N THR A 583 -16.27 20.60 12.79
CA THR A 583 -16.66 21.92 13.26
C THR A 583 -16.76 21.92 14.80
N ALA A 584 -16.63 23.09 15.44
CA ALA A 584 -16.75 23.20 16.89
C ALA A 584 -18.03 22.53 17.42
N ARG A 585 -19.14 22.67 16.69
CA ARG A 585 -20.43 22.08 17.05
C ARG A 585 -20.44 20.56 16.90
N GLN A 586 -19.87 20.04 15.82
CA GLN A 586 -19.73 18.60 15.61
C GLN A 586 -18.84 17.97 16.67
N ARG A 587 -17.72 18.61 17.01
CA ARG A 587 -16.81 18.15 18.07
C ARG A 587 -17.53 18.06 19.41
N GLN A 588 -18.28 19.11 19.80
CA GLN A 588 -19.05 19.11 21.03
C GLN A 588 -20.07 17.95 21.10
N ILE A 589 -20.80 17.69 20.00
CA ILE A 589 -21.78 16.61 19.90
C ILE A 589 -21.09 15.25 19.98
N VAL A 590 -19.98 15.07 19.27
CA VAL A 590 -19.20 13.82 19.26
C VAL A 590 -18.61 13.52 20.64
N THR A 591 -18.09 14.53 21.35
CA THR A 591 -17.57 14.37 22.73
C THR A 591 -18.67 13.89 23.69
N LEU A 592 -19.86 14.49 23.63
CA LEU A 592 -20.98 14.07 24.47
C LEU A 592 -21.48 12.66 24.10
N ALA A 593 -21.46 12.32 22.83
CA ALA A 593 -21.82 10.99 22.35
C ALA A 593 -20.80 9.93 22.79
N ALA A 594 -19.50 10.24 22.78
CA ALA A 594 -18.42 9.41 23.28
C ALA A 594 -18.53 9.19 24.80
N ALA A 595 -19.00 10.21 25.53
CA ALA A 595 -19.30 10.11 26.96
C ALA A 595 -20.57 9.27 27.27
N GLY A 596 -21.20 8.65 26.27
CA GLY A 596 -22.35 7.76 26.45
C GLY A 596 -23.71 8.43 26.43
N LEU A 597 -23.82 9.76 26.24
CA LEU A 597 -25.12 10.45 26.23
C LEU A 597 -25.94 10.08 24.99
N SER A 598 -27.20 9.79 25.15
CA SER A 598 -28.14 9.55 24.04
C SER A 598 -28.37 10.83 23.21
N ASN A 599 -28.84 10.68 21.96
CA ASN A 599 -29.12 11.83 21.08
C ASN A 599 -30.13 12.80 21.70
N ARG A 600 -31.06 12.30 22.51
CA ARG A 600 -32.03 13.09 23.26
C ARG A 600 -31.35 13.92 24.35
N GLN A 601 -30.51 13.32 25.17
CA GLN A 601 -29.75 14.04 26.21
C GLN A 601 -28.79 15.08 25.62
N ILE A 602 -28.15 14.76 24.49
CA ILE A 602 -27.29 15.73 23.77
C ILE A 602 -28.14 16.90 23.25
N ALA A 603 -29.32 16.60 22.67
CA ALA A 603 -30.23 17.61 22.16
C ALA A 603 -30.71 18.55 23.26
N GLU A 604 -31.10 18.02 24.42
CA GLU A 604 -31.49 18.78 25.62
C GLU A 604 -30.34 19.64 26.13
N ARG A 605 -29.14 19.07 26.27
CA ARG A 605 -27.94 19.78 26.80
C ARG A 605 -27.44 20.88 25.88
N LEU A 606 -27.60 20.74 24.56
CA LEU A 606 -27.11 21.69 23.57
C LEU A 606 -28.22 22.58 22.96
N THR A 607 -29.46 22.44 23.44
CA THR A 607 -30.64 23.18 22.94
C THR A 607 -30.81 22.99 21.44
N LEU A 608 -30.76 21.72 20.98
CA LEU A 608 -30.94 21.32 19.59
C LEU A 608 -32.12 20.38 19.45
N SER A 609 -32.56 20.15 18.20
CA SER A 609 -33.45 19.03 17.93
C SER A 609 -32.69 17.71 17.87
N VAL A 610 -33.35 16.60 18.26
CA VAL A 610 -32.77 15.23 18.16
C VAL A 610 -32.34 14.92 16.73
N ARG A 611 -33.10 15.40 15.73
CA ARG A 611 -32.78 15.27 14.31
C ARG A 611 -31.51 16.04 13.93
N THR A 612 -31.30 17.22 14.46
CA THR A 612 -30.09 18.03 14.24
C THR A 612 -28.87 17.33 14.83
N VAL A 613 -28.97 16.76 16.03
CA VAL A 613 -27.90 15.95 16.65
C VAL A 613 -27.58 14.72 15.77
N GLY A 614 -28.61 14.02 15.27
CA GLY A 614 -28.44 12.89 14.36
C GLY A 614 -27.71 13.26 13.06
N ASN A 615 -28.07 14.38 12.44
CA ASN A 615 -27.41 14.87 11.21
C ASN A 615 -25.94 15.25 11.47
N HIS A 616 -25.64 15.91 12.58
CA HIS A 616 -24.27 16.22 12.96
C HIS A 616 -23.45 14.98 13.25
N LEU A 617 -24.02 13.98 13.93
CA LEU A 617 -23.34 12.70 14.18
C LEU A 617 -23.10 11.92 12.88
N TYR A 618 -24.08 11.84 11.99
CA TYR A 618 -23.92 11.19 10.68
C TYR A 618 -22.81 11.84 9.86
N SER A 619 -22.81 13.18 9.76
CA SER A 619 -21.75 13.91 9.06
C SER A 619 -20.39 13.75 9.75
N ALA A 620 -20.37 13.67 11.08
CA ALA A 620 -19.16 13.42 11.84
C ALA A 620 -18.65 12.00 11.61
N TYR A 621 -19.51 10.97 11.65
CA TYR A 621 -19.12 9.58 11.38
C TYR A 621 -18.51 9.42 9.99
N THR A 622 -19.11 10.04 8.96
CA THR A 622 -18.55 10.02 7.61
C THR A 622 -17.15 10.63 7.54
N ARG A 623 -16.92 11.75 8.25
CA ARG A 623 -15.60 12.42 8.30
C ARG A 623 -14.59 11.66 9.14
N LEU A 624 -15.04 11.05 10.23
CA LEU A 624 -14.20 10.29 11.17
C LEU A 624 -13.92 8.86 10.69
N GLY A 625 -14.62 8.37 9.66
CA GLY A 625 -14.58 6.97 9.26
C GLY A 625 -15.08 6.03 10.36
N ALA A 626 -15.91 6.52 11.30
CA ALA A 626 -16.51 5.73 12.36
C ALA A 626 -17.73 4.99 11.82
N GLY A 627 -17.80 3.66 12.03
CA GLY A 627 -18.94 2.86 11.59
C GLY A 627 -20.18 3.09 12.42
N ASP A 628 -20.02 3.34 13.71
CA ASP A 628 -21.10 3.50 14.67
C ASP A 628 -20.68 4.33 15.91
N ARG A 629 -21.59 4.42 16.87
CA ARG A 629 -21.39 5.15 18.12
C ARG A 629 -20.38 4.47 19.06
N GLY A 630 -20.27 3.15 19.02
CA GLY A 630 -19.36 2.37 19.84
C GLY A 630 -17.88 2.67 19.54
N ALA A 631 -17.60 3.18 18.34
CA ALA A 631 -16.28 3.60 17.92
C ALA A 631 -15.86 4.99 18.43
N LEU A 632 -16.74 5.78 19.05
CA LEU A 632 -16.45 7.15 19.47
C LEU A 632 -15.57 7.29 20.74
N PRO A 633 -15.70 6.44 21.79
CA PRO A 633 -14.94 6.65 23.03
C PRO A 633 -13.43 6.72 22.84
N TRP A 634 -12.88 5.94 21.93
CA TRP A 634 -11.44 5.93 21.62
C TRP A 634 -11.03 7.00 20.59
N LEU A 635 -11.99 7.66 19.93
CA LEU A 635 -11.74 8.82 19.05
C LEU A 635 -11.67 10.16 19.81
N VAL A 636 -12.19 10.19 21.02
CA VAL A 636 -12.32 11.41 21.82
C VAL A 636 -11.62 11.21 23.16
N GLU A 637 -10.51 11.92 23.38
CA GLU A 637 -9.97 12.07 24.74
C GLU A 637 -11.03 12.77 25.58
N LEU A 638 -11.68 12.06 26.49
CA LEU A 638 -12.53 12.66 27.49
C LEU A 638 -11.61 13.47 28.43
N PRO A 639 -11.84 14.79 28.61
CA PRO A 639 -11.14 15.50 29.67
C PRO A 639 -11.43 14.77 30.98
N ALA A 640 -10.39 14.51 31.76
CA ALA A 640 -10.54 13.95 33.10
C ALA A 640 -11.66 14.70 33.81
N ALA A 641 -12.62 13.96 34.36
CA ALA A 641 -13.70 14.53 35.15
C ALA A 641 -13.05 15.38 36.24
N GLN A 642 -13.23 16.70 36.18
CA GLN A 642 -12.90 17.54 37.32
C GLN A 642 -13.79 17.05 38.47
N PRO A 643 -13.23 16.66 39.63
CA PRO A 643 -14.04 16.34 40.79
C PRO A 643 -14.85 17.61 41.17
N ALA A 644 -16.15 17.38 41.40
CA ALA A 644 -17.10 18.40 41.79
C ALA A 644 -16.76 19.01 43.18
#